data_8229ad7c8d5153ee7707e827215c2290
#
_entry.id   8229ad7c8d5153ee7707e827215c2290
#
_cell.length_a   1.000
_cell.length_b   1.000
_cell.length_c   1.000
_cell.angle_alpha   90.00
_cell.angle_beta   90.00
_cell.angle_gamma   90.00
#
_symmetry.space_group_name_H-M   'P 1'
#
loop_
_entity.id
_entity.type
_entity.pdbx_description
1 polymer ?
#
loop_
_entity_poly.entity_id
_entity_poly.type
_entity_poly.pdbx_seq_one_letter_code
_entity_poly.pdbx_strand_id
1 'polypeptide(L)'
;MRLNLSSEIVLNKVPVEFYKPKTTVEYSEISRLEKIYTDIFTSMNEGAKYVADGIEAGIKAAQHEGKFYVMALGTGSSLNAVYNELVRRYKEKVLSFRNVVVFNAYEYYPLQKESSSRTINQLKERFLNHVDIEEQNIFTLDGFAAQDAVQDCCRLYEQRIKTFGGLDVALIGIGRSGNIAANEPGSGIQSATRLILIGNTSREEMEASEKTKESIPPCSLTMGIATLLSAKAIYLTAWGEEKADIMQKVIENSITDTLPASFLQTHPNVQVVLDLGAAARLTRIEHPWLVTSCQWTDKLVRSALVWLCQKINKPILKLTNKDYNENGLSELLALYGSAYNANIKIFNDLQHTITGWPGGKPNADDTYRPERANPFPKKVIVFSPHPDDDVISMGGTIRRLVQQKHDVHVAYETSGNIAVGDEEVTRFMHFINGFNQLFADSKDSVISNKYKEIKNFFANKKESDFDTRDILTIKGLIRRGEARTACTYNDIPLDHVHFLDLPFYESGKIEKLPMTEKDVEVVRALLQKVKPHQIYVAGDLADPHGTHKKCTDAVLAAIDEEKKAGAEWLKDCRIWMYRGAWAEWDIENIEMCVPLSPEELRAKRNSILKHQSQMESAPFLGNDERLFWQRAEDRNRATASLYDKLGLACYEAMEAFVEYKPL
;
A
#
# COMPACT_ATOMS: atom_id res chain seq x y z
N MET A 1 15.68 13.68 -2.36
CA MET A 1 15.06 12.39 -2.01
C MET A 1 13.60 12.54 -2.38
N ARG A 2 13.06 11.65 -3.21
CA ARG A 2 11.67 11.76 -3.68
C ARG A 2 10.72 11.51 -2.51
N LEU A 3 9.63 12.27 -2.41
CA LEU A 3 8.57 12.02 -1.43
C LEU A 3 7.94 10.64 -1.67
N ASN A 4 7.31 10.08 -0.64
CA ASN A 4 6.48 8.90 -0.81
C ASN A 4 5.33 9.23 -1.78
N LEU A 5 5.13 8.43 -2.81
CA LEU A 5 4.13 8.69 -3.85
C LEU A 5 2.71 8.84 -3.27
N SER A 6 2.33 8.04 -2.25
CA SER A 6 1.05 8.21 -1.56
C SER A 6 0.92 9.59 -0.92
N SER A 7 1.99 10.10 -0.32
CA SER A 7 2.03 11.45 0.26
C SER A 7 1.97 12.54 -0.83
N GLU A 8 2.65 12.35 -1.96
CA GLU A 8 2.58 13.29 -3.10
C GLU A 8 1.15 13.42 -3.65
N ILE A 9 0.42 12.30 -3.75
CA ILE A 9 -0.98 12.30 -4.18
C ILE A 9 -1.86 13.12 -3.22
N VAL A 10 -1.63 12.99 -1.91
CA VAL A 10 -2.38 13.74 -0.88
C VAL A 10 -2.00 15.22 -0.87
N LEU A 11 -0.71 15.57 -0.99
CA LEU A 11 -0.21 16.95 -1.00
C LEU A 11 -0.87 17.83 -2.06
N ASN A 12 -1.24 17.26 -3.20
CA ASN A 12 -1.93 17.98 -4.27
C ASN A 12 -3.38 18.35 -3.93
N LYS A 13 -3.93 17.89 -2.79
CA LYS A 13 -5.34 18.03 -2.43
C LYS A 13 -5.57 18.95 -1.24
N VAL A 14 -4.62 19.00 -0.31
CA VAL A 14 -4.81 19.60 1.02
C VAL A 14 -3.82 20.74 1.26
N PRO A 15 -4.29 21.93 1.67
CA PRO A 15 -3.44 23.04 2.07
C PRO A 15 -2.52 22.68 3.24
N VAL A 16 -1.31 23.25 3.24
CA VAL A 16 -0.22 22.90 4.17
C VAL A 16 -0.57 23.12 5.64
N GLU A 17 -1.42 24.09 5.95
CA GLU A 17 -1.88 24.42 7.30
C GLU A 17 -2.60 23.27 7.99
N PHE A 18 -3.24 22.37 7.25
CA PHE A 18 -3.99 21.23 7.81
C PHE A 18 -3.10 20.08 8.28
N TYR A 19 -1.83 20.03 7.86
CA TYR A 19 -0.89 19.00 8.30
C TYR A 19 0.38 19.56 8.94
N LYS A 20 0.73 20.84 8.72
CA LYS A 20 1.84 21.55 9.37
C LYS A 20 1.35 22.88 9.98
N PRO A 21 0.54 22.84 11.05
CA PRO A 21 0.10 24.06 11.74
C PRO A 21 1.32 24.77 12.36
N LYS A 22 1.28 26.09 12.38
CA LYS A 22 2.40 26.92 12.88
C LYS A 22 2.29 27.20 14.37
N THR A 23 1.10 27.10 14.92
CA THR A 23 0.83 27.43 16.33
C THR A 23 -0.02 26.35 16.99
N THR A 24 0.02 26.29 18.32
CA THR A 24 -0.84 25.40 19.11
C THR A 24 -2.34 25.73 18.97
N VAL A 25 -2.67 26.97 18.68
CA VAL A 25 -4.05 27.40 18.44
C VAL A 25 -4.53 26.81 17.10
N GLU A 26 -3.77 27.01 16.03
CA GLU A 26 -4.09 26.39 14.72
C GLU A 26 -4.21 24.87 14.84
N TYR A 27 -3.26 24.21 15.55
CA TYR A 27 -3.34 22.77 15.79
C TYR A 27 -4.66 22.38 16.48
N SER A 28 -5.04 23.09 17.56
CA SER A 28 -6.27 22.82 18.32
C SER A 28 -7.54 22.97 17.47
N GLU A 29 -7.55 23.93 16.53
CA GLU A 29 -8.68 24.12 15.62
C GLU A 29 -8.80 22.98 14.60
N ILE A 30 -7.73 22.65 13.91
CA ILE A 30 -7.76 21.62 12.85
C ILE A 30 -7.93 20.21 13.40
N SER A 31 -7.42 19.94 14.62
CA SER A 31 -7.47 18.62 15.27
C SER A 31 -8.68 18.41 16.18
N ARG A 32 -9.67 19.31 16.15
CA ARG A 32 -10.81 19.32 17.10
C ARG A 32 -11.64 18.02 17.14
N LEU A 33 -11.54 17.18 16.12
CA LEU A 33 -12.21 15.88 16.05
C LEU A 33 -11.29 14.73 16.46
N GLU A 34 -10.00 14.99 16.63
CA GLU A 34 -9.00 14.00 17.04
C GLU A 34 -8.97 13.85 18.55
N LYS A 35 -8.88 12.62 19.02
CA LYS A 35 -8.87 12.25 20.43
C LYS A 35 -7.50 11.85 20.94
N ILE A 36 -6.52 11.78 20.02
CA ILE A 36 -5.12 11.54 20.34
C ILE A 36 -4.28 12.57 19.60
N TYR A 37 -3.25 13.09 20.24
CA TYR A 37 -2.30 14.00 19.62
C TYR A 37 -1.62 13.34 18.41
N THR A 38 -1.73 13.96 17.23
CA THR A 38 -1.30 13.37 15.95
C THR A 38 -0.46 14.36 15.16
N ASP A 39 0.80 13.99 14.89
CA ASP A 39 1.69 14.72 14.00
C ASP A 39 1.73 14.07 12.61
N ILE A 40 1.61 14.90 11.57
CA ILE A 40 1.60 14.46 10.18
C ILE A 40 2.84 15.00 9.46
N PHE A 41 3.58 14.11 8.83
CA PHE A 41 4.80 14.42 8.09
C PHE A 41 4.63 14.16 6.60
N THR A 42 5.41 14.85 5.77
CA THR A 42 5.38 14.64 4.31
C THR A 42 6.03 13.32 3.89
N SER A 43 6.84 12.74 4.76
CA SER A 43 7.49 11.45 4.51
C SER A 43 7.68 10.64 5.78
N MET A 44 7.72 9.32 5.63
CA MET A 44 8.08 8.37 6.69
C MET A 44 9.42 8.73 7.36
N ASN A 45 10.40 9.19 6.58
CA ASN A 45 11.73 9.53 7.12
C ASN A 45 11.71 10.76 8.04
N GLU A 46 10.89 11.79 7.71
CA GLU A 46 10.72 12.95 8.59
C GLU A 46 10.05 12.53 9.91
N GLY A 47 8.98 11.73 9.84
CA GLY A 47 8.30 11.22 11.03
C GLY A 47 9.19 10.31 11.87
N ALA A 48 9.97 9.43 11.24
CA ALA A 48 10.93 8.57 11.93
C ALA A 48 12.03 9.39 12.67
N LYS A 49 12.50 10.45 12.04
CA LYS A 49 13.47 11.37 12.67
C LYS A 49 12.87 12.06 13.90
N TYR A 50 11.63 12.53 13.80
CA TYR A 50 10.90 13.14 14.91
C TYR A 50 10.78 12.18 16.12
N VAL A 51 10.37 10.92 15.87
CA VAL A 51 10.30 9.90 16.93
C VAL A 51 11.69 9.63 17.53
N ALA A 52 12.72 9.52 16.69
CA ALA A 52 14.08 9.31 17.14
C ALA A 52 14.62 10.50 17.96
N ASP A 53 14.23 11.75 17.67
CA ASP A 53 14.56 12.94 18.48
C ASP A 53 14.00 12.80 19.91
N GLY A 54 12.75 12.36 20.05
CA GLY A 54 12.13 12.14 21.35
C GLY A 54 12.78 11.02 22.14
N ILE A 55 13.09 9.90 21.50
CA ILE A 55 13.79 8.76 22.14
C ILE A 55 15.21 9.17 22.55
N GLU A 56 15.96 9.86 21.70
CA GLU A 56 17.29 10.36 22.00
C GLU A 56 17.28 11.29 23.22
N ALA A 57 16.33 12.23 23.28
CA ALA A 57 16.18 13.14 24.41
C ALA A 57 15.93 12.37 25.72
N GLY A 58 15.04 11.35 25.67
CA GLY A 58 14.77 10.50 26.82
C GLY A 58 15.99 9.70 27.30
N ILE A 59 16.73 9.09 26.37
CA ILE A 59 17.94 8.33 26.67
C ILE A 59 19.00 9.26 27.32
N LYS A 60 19.24 10.45 26.75
CA LYS A 60 20.22 11.42 27.28
C LYS A 60 19.82 11.95 28.65
N ALA A 61 18.51 12.20 28.87
CA ALA A 61 18.03 12.61 30.19
C ALA A 61 18.26 11.53 31.24
N ALA A 62 17.96 10.29 30.95
CA ALA A 62 18.22 9.14 31.82
C ALA A 62 19.72 8.94 32.06
N GLN A 63 20.58 9.11 31.06
CA GLN A 63 22.05 9.09 31.20
C GLN A 63 22.55 10.15 32.17
N HIS A 64 22.02 11.37 32.05
CA HIS A 64 22.42 12.49 32.94
C HIS A 64 22.00 12.22 34.40
N GLU A 65 20.90 11.50 34.60
CA GLU A 65 20.43 11.12 35.94
C GLU A 65 21.07 9.80 36.46
N GLY A 66 21.92 9.16 35.68
CA GLY A 66 22.53 7.86 36.03
C GLY A 66 21.52 6.71 36.09
N LYS A 67 20.42 6.79 35.34
CA LYS A 67 19.35 5.82 35.32
C LYS A 67 19.34 5.04 33.99
N PHE A 68 18.69 3.87 34.05
CA PHE A 68 18.31 3.18 32.81
C PHE A 68 17.13 3.89 32.13
N TYR A 69 17.11 3.81 30.79
CA TYR A 69 15.97 4.17 29.96
C TYR A 69 15.30 2.89 29.46
N VAL A 70 14.09 2.64 29.87
CA VAL A 70 13.40 1.35 29.66
C VAL A 70 12.43 1.45 28.50
N MET A 71 12.67 0.66 27.46
CA MET A 71 11.93 0.70 26.22
C MET A 71 11.15 -0.59 25.96
N ALA A 72 9.85 -0.49 25.67
CA ALA A 72 9.09 -1.56 25.04
C ALA A 72 9.15 -1.38 23.51
N LEU A 73 9.61 -2.40 22.78
CA LEU A 73 9.82 -2.35 21.35
C LEU A 73 9.00 -3.39 20.59
N GLY A 74 8.29 -2.96 19.56
CA GLY A 74 7.62 -3.82 18.58
C GLY A 74 8.52 -4.17 17.40
N THR A 75 8.07 -5.09 16.52
CA THR A 75 8.79 -5.54 15.32
C THR A 75 8.10 -5.19 14.00
N GLY A 76 6.97 -4.48 14.04
CA GLY A 76 6.21 -4.10 12.84
C GLY A 76 7.05 -3.31 11.81
N SER A 77 6.74 -3.47 10.54
CA SER A 77 7.46 -2.81 9.43
C SER A 77 7.50 -1.28 9.53
N SER A 78 6.46 -0.67 10.12
CA SER A 78 6.39 0.78 10.36
C SER A 78 7.49 1.31 11.27
N LEU A 79 8.09 0.45 12.10
CA LEU A 79 9.15 0.81 13.04
C LEU A 79 10.56 0.82 12.42
N ASN A 80 10.72 0.17 11.25
CA ASN A 80 12.04 0.04 10.61
C ASN A 80 12.70 1.38 10.32
N ALA A 81 11.94 2.38 9.91
CA ALA A 81 12.47 3.72 9.63
C ALA A 81 13.03 4.37 10.90
N VAL A 82 12.36 4.20 12.05
CA VAL A 82 12.82 4.71 13.35
C VAL A 82 14.09 3.96 13.79
N TYR A 83 14.11 2.63 13.68
CA TYR A 83 15.29 1.83 14.01
C TYR A 83 16.50 2.22 13.14
N ASN A 84 16.30 2.38 11.84
CA ASN A 84 17.36 2.83 10.94
C ASN A 84 17.93 4.21 11.34
N GLU A 85 17.07 5.14 11.74
CA GLU A 85 17.51 6.47 12.19
C GLU A 85 18.26 6.40 13.51
N LEU A 86 17.82 5.60 14.48
CA LEU A 86 18.52 5.38 15.74
C LEU A 86 19.90 4.74 15.52
N VAL A 87 19.98 3.73 14.64
CA VAL A 87 21.25 3.10 14.24
C VAL A 87 22.19 4.11 13.58
N ARG A 88 21.66 4.99 12.70
CA ARG A 88 22.45 6.05 12.08
C ARG A 88 23.07 6.97 13.13
N ARG A 89 22.27 7.42 14.10
CA ARG A 89 22.75 8.30 15.21
C ARG A 89 23.84 7.63 16.06
N TYR A 90 23.70 6.34 16.32
CA TYR A 90 24.75 5.58 17.01
C TYR A 90 26.04 5.52 16.18
N LYS A 91 25.95 5.17 14.90
CA LYS A 91 27.13 5.11 14.02
C LYS A 91 27.83 6.45 13.87
N GLU A 92 27.10 7.54 13.89
CA GLU A 92 27.61 8.92 13.87
C GLU A 92 28.11 9.37 15.27
N LYS A 93 28.06 8.50 16.29
CA LYS A 93 28.48 8.79 17.68
C LYS A 93 27.70 9.93 18.34
N VAL A 94 26.47 10.19 17.89
CA VAL A 94 25.58 11.20 18.48
C VAL A 94 24.84 10.63 19.69
N LEU A 95 24.59 9.30 19.69
CA LEU A 95 23.81 8.60 20.70
C LEU A 95 24.49 7.27 21.10
N SER A 96 24.52 6.94 22.40
CA SER A 96 24.90 5.64 22.95
C SER A 96 23.70 5.02 23.66
N PHE A 97 23.58 3.71 23.60
CA PHE A 97 22.46 2.95 24.18
C PHE A 97 22.89 2.12 25.41
N ARG A 98 24.06 2.36 26.01
CA ARG A 98 24.57 1.58 27.16
C ARG A 98 23.67 1.57 28.37
N ASN A 99 22.91 2.65 28.60
CA ASN A 99 21.92 2.74 29.68
C ASN A 99 20.50 2.34 29.24
N VAL A 100 20.35 1.70 28.08
CA VAL A 100 19.04 1.27 27.59
C VAL A 100 18.74 -0.15 28.01
N VAL A 101 17.51 -0.37 28.47
CA VAL A 101 16.92 -1.69 28.73
C VAL A 101 15.77 -1.89 27.76
N VAL A 102 15.76 -3.03 27.08
CA VAL A 102 14.77 -3.35 26.07
C VAL A 102 13.88 -4.50 26.51
N PHE A 103 12.59 -4.30 26.40
CA PHE A 103 11.55 -5.32 26.52
C PHE A 103 10.87 -5.51 25.16
N ASN A 104 10.91 -6.74 24.60
CA ASN A 104 10.22 -7.06 23.36
C ASN A 104 8.71 -7.11 23.59
N ALA A 105 7.91 -6.40 22.81
CA ALA A 105 6.49 -6.22 23.04
C ALA A 105 5.66 -7.51 22.89
N TYR A 106 6.11 -8.45 22.03
CA TYR A 106 5.46 -9.75 21.84
C TYR A 106 6.41 -10.79 21.27
N GLU A 107 6.09 -12.09 21.44
CA GLU A 107 6.81 -13.21 20.84
C GLU A 107 5.82 -14.30 20.41
N TYR A 108 6.10 -14.99 19.33
CA TYR A 108 5.26 -16.11 18.87
C TYR A 108 5.29 -17.31 19.81
N TYR A 109 4.19 -18.06 19.83
CA TYR A 109 4.04 -19.24 20.69
C TYR A 109 3.12 -20.30 20.04
N PRO A 110 3.45 -21.63 20.16
CA PRO A 110 4.73 -22.14 20.62
C PRO A 110 5.81 -22.04 19.52
N LEU A 111 7.04 -21.76 19.92
CA LEU A 111 8.19 -21.77 19.01
C LEU A 111 8.90 -23.13 19.05
N GLN A 112 9.42 -23.54 17.89
CA GLN A 112 10.37 -24.65 17.80
C GLN A 112 11.79 -24.14 18.02
N LYS A 113 12.70 -24.99 18.56
CA LYS A 113 14.07 -24.56 18.94
C LYS A 113 14.86 -23.91 17.81
N GLU A 114 14.58 -24.27 16.56
CA GLU A 114 15.27 -23.78 15.36
C GLU A 114 14.48 -22.74 14.57
N SER A 115 13.37 -22.21 15.13
CA SER A 115 12.55 -21.23 14.42
C SER A 115 13.30 -19.96 14.14
N SER A 116 13.36 -19.58 12.86
CA SER A 116 13.92 -18.32 12.39
C SER A 116 12.94 -17.14 12.57
N SER A 117 11.65 -17.42 12.76
CA SER A 117 10.57 -16.42 12.83
C SER A 117 10.45 -15.70 14.18
N ARG A 118 11.39 -15.90 15.13
CA ARG A 118 11.36 -15.21 16.43
C ARG A 118 11.37 -13.70 16.28
N THR A 119 10.43 -13.03 16.94
CA THR A 119 10.33 -11.57 16.88
C THR A 119 11.59 -10.89 17.46
N ILE A 120 12.20 -11.47 18.49
CA ILE A 120 13.47 -10.97 19.02
C ILE A 120 14.62 -11.05 18.00
N ASN A 121 14.66 -12.06 17.12
CA ASN A 121 15.67 -12.16 16.07
C ASN A 121 15.50 -11.05 15.06
N GLN A 122 14.26 -10.74 14.68
CA GLN A 122 13.96 -9.61 13.79
C GLN A 122 14.40 -8.28 14.40
N LEU A 123 14.15 -8.09 15.70
CA LEU A 123 14.57 -6.88 16.41
C LEU A 123 16.09 -6.79 16.52
N LYS A 124 16.77 -7.91 16.75
CA LYS A 124 18.23 -8.00 16.73
C LYS A 124 18.80 -7.63 15.37
N GLU A 125 18.27 -8.23 14.28
CA GLU A 125 18.72 -7.97 12.91
C GLU A 125 18.53 -6.51 12.51
N ARG A 126 17.39 -5.90 12.86
CA ARG A 126 17.03 -4.54 12.44
C ARG A 126 17.66 -3.44 13.30
N PHE A 127 17.88 -3.72 14.59
CA PHE A 127 18.29 -2.70 15.53
C PHE A 127 19.36 -3.15 16.53
N LEU A 128 19.09 -4.16 17.37
CA LEU A 128 19.88 -4.41 18.56
C LEU A 128 21.34 -4.80 18.29
N ASN A 129 21.60 -5.55 17.19
CA ASN A 129 22.98 -5.92 16.79
C ASN A 129 23.81 -4.75 16.22
N HIS A 130 23.19 -3.60 16.02
CA HIS A 130 23.82 -2.43 15.38
C HIS A 130 24.14 -1.30 16.37
N VAL A 131 23.83 -1.49 17.64
CA VAL A 131 24.01 -0.50 18.72
C VAL A 131 24.67 -1.13 19.95
N ASP A 132 25.06 -0.33 20.94
CA ASP A 132 25.82 -0.76 22.12
C ASP A 132 24.95 -1.12 23.35
N ILE A 133 23.75 -1.69 23.12
CA ILE A 133 22.93 -2.24 24.21
C ILE A 133 23.59 -3.52 24.72
N GLU A 134 23.75 -3.62 26.04
CA GLU A 134 24.28 -4.83 26.68
C GLU A 134 23.28 -5.98 26.62
N GLU A 135 23.72 -7.19 26.24
CA GLU A 135 22.83 -8.37 26.06
C GLU A 135 22.01 -8.70 27.32
N GLN A 136 22.57 -8.48 28.52
CA GLN A 136 21.87 -8.65 29.80
C GLN A 136 20.69 -7.68 30.01
N ASN A 137 20.64 -6.60 29.23
CA ASN A 137 19.58 -5.60 29.27
C ASN A 137 18.49 -5.83 28.20
N ILE A 138 18.53 -6.96 27.49
CA ILE A 138 17.55 -7.34 26.48
C ILE A 138 16.66 -8.46 27.02
N PHE A 139 15.38 -8.17 27.19
CA PHE A 139 14.39 -9.08 27.71
C PHE A 139 13.36 -9.45 26.63
N THR A 140 13.09 -10.73 26.47
CA THR A 140 12.07 -11.27 25.56
C THR A 140 11.12 -12.19 26.29
N LEU A 141 9.91 -12.31 25.81
CA LEU A 141 8.96 -13.32 26.22
C LEU A 141 9.45 -14.69 25.76
N ASP A 142 9.22 -15.73 26.59
CA ASP A 142 9.71 -17.07 26.31
C ASP A 142 8.72 -17.87 25.44
N GLY A 143 8.89 -17.79 24.12
CA GLY A 143 8.12 -18.55 23.14
C GLY A 143 8.33 -20.09 23.20
N PHE A 144 9.31 -20.56 23.99
CA PHE A 144 9.60 -22.00 24.22
C PHE A 144 9.03 -22.54 25.53
N ALA A 145 8.41 -21.69 26.35
CA ALA A 145 7.87 -22.08 27.64
C ALA A 145 6.90 -23.26 27.51
N ALA A 146 6.98 -24.21 28.45
CA ALA A 146 5.99 -25.26 28.57
C ALA A 146 4.60 -24.64 28.87
N GLN A 147 3.53 -25.25 28.35
CA GLN A 147 2.19 -24.68 28.43
C GLN A 147 1.73 -24.36 29.86
N ASP A 148 2.13 -25.15 30.81
CA ASP A 148 1.85 -24.97 32.27
C ASP A 148 2.68 -23.83 32.89
N ALA A 149 3.83 -23.48 32.31
CA ALA A 149 4.71 -22.42 32.77
C ALA A 149 4.42 -21.03 32.12
N VAL A 150 3.60 -20.96 31.10
CA VAL A 150 3.34 -19.73 30.34
C VAL A 150 2.87 -18.57 31.21
N GLN A 151 1.94 -18.82 32.13
CA GLN A 151 1.42 -17.78 33.03
C GLN A 151 2.49 -17.23 33.97
N ASP A 152 3.35 -18.10 34.49
CA ASP A 152 4.46 -17.70 35.36
C ASP A 152 5.51 -16.91 34.58
N CYS A 153 5.82 -17.30 33.34
CA CYS A 153 6.70 -16.53 32.47
C CYS A 153 6.15 -15.11 32.22
N CYS A 154 4.87 -14.96 31.91
CA CYS A 154 4.23 -13.67 31.75
C CYS A 154 4.29 -12.80 33.02
N ARG A 155 4.00 -13.43 34.20
CA ARG A 155 4.07 -12.75 35.50
C ARG A 155 5.49 -12.29 35.85
N LEU A 156 6.48 -13.12 35.60
CA LEU A 156 7.90 -12.76 35.80
C LEU A 156 8.34 -11.62 34.88
N TYR A 157 7.84 -11.59 33.65
CA TYR A 157 8.09 -10.51 32.69
C TYR A 157 7.57 -9.17 33.21
N GLU A 158 6.34 -9.13 33.69
CA GLU A 158 5.76 -7.94 34.34
C GLU A 158 6.54 -7.50 35.59
N GLN A 159 7.02 -8.45 36.39
CA GLN A 159 7.83 -8.17 37.59
C GLN A 159 9.16 -7.55 37.18
N ARG A 160 9.81 -8.03 36.11
CA ARG A 160 11.06 -7.44 35.59
C ARG A 160 10.87 -6.00 35.14
N ILE A 161 9.80 -5.69 34.40
CA ILE A 161 9.47 -4.32 34.03
C ILE A 161 9.39 -3.43 35.28
N LYS A 162 8.68 -3.90 36.33
CA LYS A 162 8.57 -3.17 37.60
C LYS A 162 9.92 -2.99 38.33
N THR A 163 10.82 -3.97 38.23
CA THR A 163 12.15 -3.91 38.86
C THR A 163 13.00 -2.79 38.27
N PHE A 164 12.82 -2.46 36.97
CA PHE A 164 13.49 -1.32 36.32
C PHE A 164 12.74 0.01 36.51
N GLY A 165 11.65 0.05 37.29
CA GLY A 165 10.87 1.26 37.55
C GLY A 165 9.73 1.51 36.55
N GLY A 166 9.38 0.54 35.73
CA GLY A 166 8.36 0.63 34.68
C GLY A 166 8.96 0.97 33.31
N LEU A 167 8.11 1.17 32.33
CA LEU A 167 8.50 1.56 30.96
C LEU A 167 8.61 3.07 30.84
N ASP A 168 9.73 3.57 30.31
CA ASP A 168 9.88 4.99 29.98
C ASP A 168 9.19 5.29 28.63
N VAL A 169 9.34 4.39 27.68
CA VAL A 169 8.70 4.54 26.36
C VAL A 169 8.22 3.20 25.78
N ALA A 170 7.07 3.23 25.12
CA ALA A 170 6.64 2.16 24.23
C ALA A 170 6.66 2.67 22.77
N LEU A 171 7.41 1.97 21.92
CA LEU A 171 7.49 2.23 20.48
C LEU A 171 6.75 1.10 19.75
N ILE A 172 5.59 1.40 19.19
CA ILE A 172 4.66 0.42 18.64
C ILE A 172 4.16 0.84 17.26
N GLY A 173 3.84 -0.16 16.44
CA GLY A 173 3.10 -0.01 15.20
C GLY A 173 1.65 -0.47 15.36
N ILE A 174 0.88 -0.38 14.29
CA ILE A 174 -0.52 -0.82 14.24
C ILE A 174 -0.74 -1.78 13.08
N GLY A 175 -1.46 -2.88 13.34
CA GLY A 175 -1.92 -3.79 12.30
C GLY A 175 -3.26 -3.37 11.70
N ARG A 176 -3.68 -4.03 10.63
CA ARG A 176 -4.93 -3.72 9.90
C ARG A 176 -6.19 -3.97 10.73
N SER A 177 -6.13 -4.89 11.70
CA SER A 177 -7.22 -5.15 12.64
C SER A 177 -7.31 -4.12 13.77
N GLY A 178 -6.39 -3.13 13.79
CA GLY A 178 -6.26 -2.18 14.90
C GLY A 178 -5.55 -2.74 16.12
N ASN A 179 -4.89 -3.89 15.97
CA ASN A 179 -4.06 -4.50 16.99
C ASN A 179 -2.78 -3.69 17.22
N ILE A 180 -2.35 -3.61 18.49
CA ILE A 180 -1.06 -3.07 18.92
C ILE A 180 -0.28 -4.14 19.69
N ALA A 181 1.04 -4.25 19.44
CA ALA A 181 1.78 -5.46 19.71
C ALA A 181 1.02 -6.66 19.09
N ALA A 182 0.64 -7.68 19.87
CA ALA A 182 -0.25 -8.72 19.38
C ALA A 182 -1.64 -8.71 20.08
N ASN A 183 -2.09 -7.55 20.59
CA ASN A 183 -3.42 -7.44 21.20
C ASN A 183 -4.49 -7.35 20.12
N GLU A 184 -5.15 -8.48 19.85
CA GLU A 184 -6.22 -8.63 18.87
C GLU A 184 -7.54 -7.98 19.34
N PRO A 185 -8.51 -7.71 18.41
CA PRO A 185 -9.87 -7.31 18.74
C PRO A 185 -10.48 -8.18 19.85
N GLY A 186 -11.08 -7.54 20.85
CA GLY A 186 -11.57 -8.17 22.09
C GLY A 186 -10.57 -8.12 23.25
N SER A 187 -9.36 -7.57 23.06
CA SER A 187 -8.42 -7.33 24.15
C SER A 187 -8.91 -6.19 25.04
N GLY A 188 -9.09 -6.48 26.35
CA GLY A 188 -9.58 -5.48 27.31
C GLY A 188 -8.48 -4.52 27.78
N ILE A 189 -8.88 -3.31 28.20
CA ILE A 189 -7.97 -2.24 28.66
C ILE A 189 -7.13 -2.66 29.88
N GLN A 190 -7.64 -3.55 30.76
CA GLN A 190 -6.93 -4.01 31.94
C GLN A 190 -6.03 -5.23 31.68
N SER A 191 -5.88 -5.67 30.44
CA SER A 191 -5.07 -6.83 30.12
C SER A 191 -3.59 -6.59 30.42
N ALA A 192 -2.97 -7.50 31.17
CA ALA A 192 -1.53 -7.59 31.37
C ALA A 192 -0.90 -8.52 30.33
N THR A 193 0.40 -8.76 30.44
CA THR A 193 1.13 -9.70 29.58
C THR A 193 0.51 -11.10 29.66
N ARG A 194 0.19 -11.69 28.49
CA ARG A 194 -0.56 -12.95 28.40
C ARG A 194 -0.37 -13.67 27.07
N LEU A 195 -0.81 -14.91 27.04
CA LEU A 195 -0.99 -15.69 25.80
C LEU A 195 -2.29 -15.27 25.12
N ILE A 196 -2.24 -15.10 23.81
CA ILE A 196 -3.41 -14.83 22.96
C ILE A 196 -3.38 -15.68 21.69
N LEU A 197 -4.54 -15.84 21.04
CA LEU A 197 -4.67 -16.35 19.68
C LEU A 197 -4.49 -15.19 18.70
N ILE A 198 -3.70 -15.38 17.65
CA ILE A 198 -3.52 -14.42 16.58
C ILE A 198 -4.67 -14.59 15.58
N GLY A 199 -5.38 -13.51 15.30
CA GLY A 199 -6.46 -13.50 14.29
C GLY A 199 -5.94 -13.75 12.88
N ASN A 200 -6.81 -14.28 12.00
CA ASN A 200 -6.40 -14.61 10.62
C ASN A 200 -5.84 -13.40 9.87
N THR A 201 -6.51 -12.25 9.94
CA THR A 201 -6.04 -10.99 9.29
C THR A 201 -4.65 -10.58 9.76
N SER A 202 -4.40 -10.66 11.08
CA SER A 202 -3.08 -10.31 11.64
C SER A 202 -2.02 -11.33 11.24
N ARG A 203 -2.37 -12.61 11.20
CA ARG A 203 -1.46 -13.67 10.74
C ARG A 203 -1.06 -13.48 9.29
N GLU A 204 -2.02 -13.23 8.40
CA GLU A 204 -1.77 -12.95 6.98
C GLU A 204 -0.88 -11.71 6.79
N GLU A 205 -1.13 -10.62 7.55
CA GLU A 205 -0.30 -9.41 7.53
C GLU A 205 1.14 -9.70 8.01
N MET A 206 1.28 -10.50 9.07
CA MET A 206 2.59 -10.93 9.59
C MET A 206 3.32 -11.83 8.60
N GLU A 207 2.66 -12.83 8.03
CA GLU A 207 3.23 -13.73 7.01
C GLU A 207 3.68 -12.96 5.77
N ALA A 208 2.90 -11.98 5.31
CA ALA A 208 3.26 -11.12 4.19
C ALA A 208 4.47 -10.22 4.49
N SER A 209 4.69 -9.85 5.75
CA SER A 209 5.79 -9.00 6.20
C SER A 209 7.06 -9.76 6.56
N GLU A 210 6.98 -11.06 6.78
CA GLU A 210 8.11 -11.88 7.19
C GLU A 210 8.89 -12.44 6.01
N LYS A 211 10.21 -12.53 6.20
CA LYS A 211 11.16 -13.01 5.20
C LYS A 211 11.30 -14.54 5.17
N THR A 212 10.54 -15.25 6.01
CA THR A 212 10.63 -16.70 6.16
C THR A 212 9.38 -17.37 5.63
N LYS A 213 9.51 -18.60 5.08
CA LYS A 213 8.38 -19.45 4.70
C LYS A 213 7.83 -20.25 5.90
N GLU A 214 8.34 -20.04 7.10
CA GLU A 214 7.79 -20.69 8.29
C GLU A 214 6.40 -20.11 8.54
N SER A 215 5.42 -20.99 8.68
CA SER A 215 4.08 -20.59 9.10
C SER A 215 4.14 -19.94 10.47
N ILE A 216 3.51 -18.79 10.61
CA ILE A 216 3.42 -18.08 11.88
C ILE A 216 2.63 -18.93 12.89
N PRO A 217 3.16 -19.17 14.10
CA PRO A 217 2.43 -19.87 15.15
C PRO A 217 1.05 -19.25 15.42
N PRO A 218 0.05 -20.07 15.80
CA PRO A 218 -1.31 -19.58 15.97
C PRO A 218 -1.51 -18.65 17.17
N CYS A 219 -0.53 -18.62 18.08
CA CYS A 219 -0.61 -17.83 19.31
C CYS A 219 0.58 -16.90 19.46
N SER A 220 0.46 -15.93 20.34
CA SER A 220 1.53 -15.03 20.76
C SER A 220 1.47 -14.78 22.28
N LEU A 221 2.63 -14.63 22.87
CA LEU A 221 2.80 -13.98 24.17
C LEU A 221 2.94 -12.50 23.92
N THR A 222 2.11 -11.66 24.52
CA THR A 222 2.11 -10.22 24.24
C THR A 222 1.99 -9.40 25.52
N MET A 223 2.70 -8.28 25.60
CA MET A 223 2.37 -7.23 26.55
C MET A 223 0.90 -6.85 26.37
N GLY A 224 0.14 -6.81 27.47
CA GLY A 224 -1.25 -6.42 27.44
C GLY A 224 -1.44 -4.91 27.25
N ILE A 225 -2.68 -4.49 27.03
CA ILE A 225 -3.02 -3.06 26.89
C ILE A 225 -2.62 -2.28 28.14
N ALA A 226 -2.93 -2.79 29.35
CA ALA A 226 -2.54 -2.11 30.60
C ALA A 226 -1.02 -1.98 30.75
N THR A 227 -0.26 -3.01 30.31
CA THR A 227 1.20 -2.96 30.34
C THR A 227 1.75 -1.88 29.43
N LEU A 228 1.24 -1.80 28.18
CA LEU A 228 1.64 -0.76 27.22
C LEU A 228 1.24 0.64 27.72
N LEU A 229 0.03 0.81 28.23
CA LEU A 229 -0.47 2.06 28.79
C LEU A 229 0.25 2.49 30.09
N SER A 230 1.03 1.61 30.73
CA SER A 230 1.85 1.97 31.89
C SER A 230 3.15 2.70 31.50
N ALA A 231 3.52 2.78 30.24
CA ALA A 231 4.68 3.51 29.77
C ALA A 231 4.51 5.02 30.04
N LYS A 232 5.59 5.75 30.31
CA LYS A 232 5.53 7.22 30.52
C LYS A 232 5.23 7.98 29.22
N ALA A 233 5.65 7.41 28.08
CA ALA A 233 5.37 7.94 26.75
C ALA A 233 5.11 6.78 25.78
N ILE A 234 4.25 7.00 24.79
CA ILE A 234 3.97 6.02 23.74
C ILE A 234 4.10 6.72 22.38
N TYR A 235 4.89 6.12 21.48
CA TYR A 235 4.93 6.49 20.07
C TYR A 235 4.22 5.40 19.26
N LEU A 236 3.15 5.80 18.55
CA LEU A 236 2.48 4.97 17.57
C LEU A 236 2.85 5.48 16.17
N THR A 237 3.48 4.63 15.34
CA THR A 237 3.84 5.02 13.97
C THR A 237 3.04 4.24 12.94
N ALA A 238 2.56 4.93 11.90
CA ALA A 238 1.92 4.30 10.75
C ALA A 238 2.25 5.07 9.46
N TRP A 239 2.51 4.32 8.38
CA TRP A 239 2.91 4.88 7.09
C TRP A 239 2.12 4.23 5.96
N GLY A 240 1.80 5.03 4.94
CA GLY A 240 1.14 4.58 3.73
C GLY A 240 -0.39 4.60 3.79
N GLU A 241 -1.01 4.62 2.61
CA GLU A 241 -2.48 4.74 2.49
C GLU A 241 -3.23 3.50 3.01
N GLU A 242 -2.58 2.33 3.07
CA GLU A 242 -3.17 1.10 3.63
C GLU A 242 -3.49 1.20 5.13
N LYS A 243 -2.92 2.19 5.82
CA LYS A 243 -3.19 2.48 7.24
C LYS A 243 -4.23 3.60 7.45
N ALA A 244 -4.66 4.28 6.38
CA ALA A 244 -5.50 5.48 6.50
C ALA A 244 -6.83 5.23 7.21
N ASP A 245 -7.57 4.18 6.81
CA ASP A 245 -8.88 3.86 7.40
C ASP A 245 -8.77 3.45 8.87
N ILE A 246 -7.76 2.66 9.22
CA ILE A 246 -7.57 2.21 10.60
C ILE A 246 -7.12 3.38 11.49
N MET A 247 -6.26 4.27 10.99
CA MET A 247 -5.79 5.43 11.73
C MET A 247 -6.92 6.43 11.97
N GLN A 248 -7.79 6.69 10.99
CA GLN A 248 -8.98 7.52 11.19
C GLN A 248 -9.84 6.97 12.34
N LYS A 249 -10.13 5.67 12.33
CA LYS A 249 -10.94 5.02 13.38
C LYS A 249 -10.29 5.13 14.76
N VAL A 250 -8.98 4.92 14.87
CA VAL A 250 -8.23 5.00 16.13
C VAL A 250 -8.20 6.43 16.68
N ILE A 251 -8.05 7.42 15.82
CA ILE A 251 -7.84 8.82 16.23
C ILE A 251 -9.16 9.55 16.50
N GLU A 252 -10.18 9.33 15.67
CA GLU A 252 -11.41 10.14 15.67
C GLU A 252 -12.62 9.43 16.28
N ASN A 253 -12.69 8.06 16.20
CA ASN A 253 -13.85 7.32 16.69
C ASN A 253 -13.82 7.10 18.20
N SER A 254 -14.91 6.58 18.76
CA SER A 254 -14.99 6.23 20.18
C SER A 254 -14.14 5.00 20.50
N ILE A 255 -13.66 4.94 21.74
CA ILE A 255 -12.93 3.80 22.28
C ILE A 255 -13.80 2.54 22.23
N THR A 256 -13.21 1.45 21.76
CA THR A 256 -13.84 0.12 21.72
C THR A 256 -12.78 -0.98 21.83
N ASP A 257 -13.14 -2.10 22.44
CA ASP A 257 -12.29 -3.30 22.52
C ASP A 257 -12.16 -4.04 21.18
N THR A 258 -13.09 -3.79 20.25
CA THR A 258 -12.97 -4.28 18.87
C THR A 258 -11.86 -3.56 18.07
N LEU A 259 -11.31 -2.48 18.64
CA LEU A 259 -10.22 -1.69 18.09
C LEU A 259 -9.20 -1.39 19.21
N PRO A 260 -8.33 -2.33 19.58
CA PRO A 260 -7.46 -2.20 20.75
C PRO A 260 -6.60 -0.94 20.77
N ALA A 261 -6.11 -0.47 19.61
CA ALA A 261 -5.37 0.78 19.52
C ALA A 261 -6.18 2.00 19.98
N SER A 262 -7.53 1.95 19.98
CA SER A 262 -8.36 3.05 20.47
C SER A 262 -8.18 3.33 21.96
N PHE A 263 -7.74 2.35 22.74
CA PHE A 263 -7.43 2.55 24.18
C PHE A 263 -6.27 3.53 24.40
N LEU A 264 -5.43 3.78 23.40
CA LEU A 264 -4.39 4.82 23.47
C LEU A 264 -4.96 6.21 23.74
N GLN A 265 -6.25 6.45 23.39
CA GLN A 265 -6.94 7.71 23.72
C GLN A 265 -7.02 8.00 25.23
N THR A 266 -6.85 6.98 26.08
CA THR A 266 -6.89 7.15 27.55
C THR A 266 -5.54 7.54 28.15
N HIS A 267 -4.45 7.47 27.38
CA HIS A 267 -3.12 7.73 27.89
C HIS A 267 -2.70 9.21 27.70
N PRO A 268 -2.17 9.87 28.72
CA PRO A 268 -1.91 11.33 28.68
C PRO A 268 -0.76 11.74 27.77
N ASN A 269 0.13 10.82 27.41
CA ASN A 269 1.35 11.13 26.65
C ASN A 269 1.53 10.12 25.51
N VAL A 270 0.58 10.07 24.58
CA VAL A 270 0.69 9.35 23.32
C VAL A 270 0.96 10.34 22.19
N GLN A 271 1.89 9.99 21.33
CA GLN A 271 2.15 10.70 20.08
C GLN A 271 1.92 9.73 18.92
N VAL A 272 0.93 10.03 18.11
CA VAL A 272 0.69 9.34 16.84
C VAL A 272 1.44 10.06 15.75
N VAL A 273 2.30 9.34 15.04
CA VAL A 273 3.18 9.89 14.01
C VAL A 273 2.86 9.23 12.68
N LEU A 274 2.35 10.02 11.74
CA LEU A 274 1.85 9.57 10.44
C LEU A 274 2.60 10.25 9.30
N ASP A 275 2.66 9.58 8.14
CA ASP A 275 2.83 10.30 6.89
C ASP A 275 1.46 10.74 6.32
N LEU A 276 1.48 11.58 5.29
CA LEU A 276 0.25 12.04 4.63
C LEU A 276 -0.59 10.89 4.05
N GLY A 277 0.05 9.80 3.62
CA GLY A 277 -0.66 8.61 3.15
C GLY A 277 -1.50 7.99 4.26
N ALA A 278 -0.90 7.72 5.43
CA ALA A 278 -1.60 7.16 6.59
C ALA A 278 -2.62 8.13 7.21
N ALA A 279 -2.45 9.44 7.00
CA ALA A 279 -3.37 10.47 7.46
C ALA A 279 -4.51 10.79 6.49
N ALA A 280 -4.53 10.19 5.29
CA ALA A 280 -5.38 10.61 4.18
C ALA A 280 -6.90 10.59 4.49
N ARG A 281 -7.35 9.77 5.44
CA ARG A 281 -8.75 9.66 5.87
C ARG A 281 -9.08 10.47 7.14
N LEU A 282 -8.11 11.14 7.76
CA LEU A 282 -8.41 12.06 8.86
C LEU A 282 -9.29 13.22 8.36
N THR A 283 -10.27 13.62 9.15
CA THR A 283 -11.23 14.65 8.74
C THR A 283 -10.54 15.96 8.34
N ARG A 284 -9.47 16.35 9.02
CA ARG A 284 -8.71 17.56 8.64
C ARG A 284 -7.98 17.45 7.30
N ILE A 285 -7.74 16.23 6.82
CA ILE A 285 -7.08 15.96 5.54
C ILE A 285 -8.09 15.71 4.41
N GLU A 286 -9.09 14.86 4.67
CA GLU A 286 -10.08 14.47 3.67
C GLU A 286 -11.17 15.53 3.48
N HIS A 287 -11.61 16.14 4.59
CA HIS A 287 -12.72 17.09 4.64
C HIS A 287 -12.38 18.34 5.48
N PRO A 288 -11.34 19.11 5.11
CA PRO A 288 -10.79 20.20 5.94
C PRO A 288 -11.84 21.26 6.30
N TRP A 289 -12.82 21.51 5.46
CA TRP A 289 -13.95 22.42 5.74
C TRP A 289 -14.82 22.04 6.93
N LEU A 290 -14.75 20.79 7.40
CA LEU A 290 -15.49 20.33 8.58
C LEU A 290 -14.80 20.69 9.89
N VAL A 291 -13.52 21.04 9.85
CA VAL A 291 -12.77 21.38 11.07
C VAL A 291 -12.57 22.88 11.24
N THR A 292 -12.28 23.61 10.16
CA THR A 292 -12.16 25.08 10.19
C THR A 292 -12.39 25.65 8.79
N SER A 293 -12.43 26.98 8.68
CA SER A 293 -12.43 27.69 7.39
C SER A 293 -11.18 27.33 6.59
N CYS A 294 -11.31 27.16 5.29
CA CYS A 294 -10.22 26.77 4.42
C CYS A 294 -10.16 27.62 3.15
N GLN A 295 -8.97 27.68 2.55
CA GLN A 295 -8.83 28.29 1.23
C GLN A 295 -9.41 27.35 0.17
N TRP A 296 -10.54 27.74 -0.42
CA TRP A 296 -11.27 26.94 -1.39
C TRP A 296 -10.53 26.87 -2.73
N THR A 297 -9.97 25.72 -3.04
CA THR A 297 -9.48 25.37 -4.37
C THR A 297 -10.57 24.64 -5.17
N ASP A 298 -10.48 24.59 -6.49
CA ASP A 298 -11.43 23.85 -7.32
C ASP A 298 -11.54 22.36 -6.90
N LYS A 299 -10.43 21.76 -6.49
CA LYS A 299 -10.43 20.37 -5.97
C LYS A 299 -11.22 20.26 -4.65
N LEU A 300 -11.01 21.16 -3.70
CA LEU A 300 -11.74 21.15 -2.44
C LEU A 300 -13.25 21.42 -2.63
N VAL A 301 -13.62 22.31 -3.55
CA VAL A 301 -15.04 22.56 -3.88
C VAL A 301 -15.67 21.29 -4.46
N ARG A 302 -14.99 20.60 -5.38
CA ARG A 302 -15.45 19.31 -5.93
C ARG A 302 -15.65 18.28 -4.81
N SER A 303 -14.63 18.11 -3.96
CA SER A 303 -14.68 17.18 -2.82
C SER A 303 -15.84 17.46 -1.88
N ALA A 304 -16.05 18.75 -1.51
CA ALA A 304 -17.12 19.15 -0.64
C ALA A 304 -18.51 18.88 -1.23
N LEU A 305 -18.72 19.12 -2.53
CA LEU A 305 -20.00 18.86 -3.16
C LEU A 305 -20.28 17.37 -3.33
N VAL A 306 -19.27 16.58 -3.70
CA VAL A 306 -19.39 15.12 -3.77
C VAL A 306 -19.74 14.57 -2.39
N TRP A 307 -19.01 14.99 -1.35
CA TRP A 307 -19.29 14.62 0.03
C TRP A 307 -20.73 15.02 0.45
N LEU A 308 -21.18 16.24 0.14
CA LEU A 308 -22.53 16.69 0.48
C LEU A 308 -23.60 15.83 -0.20
N CYS A 309 -23.42 15.55 -1.51
CA CYS A 309 -24.33 14.67 -2.26
C CYS A 309 -24.46 13.30 -1.63
N GLN A 310 -23.34 12.68 -1.27
CA GLN A 310 -23.32 11.36 -0.64
C GLN A 310 -23.94 11.40 0.76
N LYS A 311 -23.61 12.41 1.57
CA LYS A 311 -24.13 12.58 2.93
C LYS A 311 -25.65 12.68 2.99
N ILE A 312 -26.25 13.45 2.09
CA ILE A 312 -27.71 13.69 2.09
C ILE A 312 -28.44 12.90 1.00
N ASN A 313 -27.72 12.05 0.25
CA ASN A 313 -28.23 11.24 -0.86
C ASN A 313 -29.04 12.06 -1.90
N LYS A 314 -28.43 13.14 -2.40
CA LYS A 314 -29.07 14.09 -3.30
C LYS A 314 -28.15 14.46 -4.46
N PRO A 315 -28.61 14.37 -5.74
CA PRO A 315 -27.78 14.72 -6.89
C PRO A 315 -27.28 16.18 -6.89
N ILE A 316 -26.12 16.42 -7.49
CA ILE A 316 -25.46 17.74 -7.48
C ILE A 316 -26.40 18.86 -7.92
N LEU A 317 -27.08 18.72 -9.06
CA LEU A 317 -27.97 19.77 -9.59
C LEU A 317 -29.26 20.00 -8.77
N LYS A 318 -29.49 19.18 -7.76
CA LYS A 318 -30.66 19.28 -6.86
C LYS A 318 -30.29 19.88 -5.48
N LEU A 319 -29.02 20.13 -5.21
CA LEU A 319 -28.58 20.78 -3.99
C LEU A 319 -29.06 22.22 -3.95
N THR A 320 -29.48 22.66 -2.76
CA THR A 320 -30.05 24.01 -2.52
C THR A 320 -29.17 24.78 -1.57
N ASN A 321 -29.38 26.11 -1.49
CA ASN A 321 -28.70 26.95 -0.49
C ASN A 321 -28.92 26.44 0.95
N LYS A 322 -30.09 25.88 1.23
CA LYS A 322 -30.39 25.27 2.53
C LYS A 322 -29.48 24.07 2.81
N ASP A 323 -29.31 23.20 1.84
CA ASP A 323 -28.41 22.01 1.98
C ASP A 323 -27.00 22.44 2.33
N TYR A 324 -26.47 23.49 1.69
CA TYR A 324 -25.13 24.03 1.98
C TYR A 324 -25.07 24.61 3.41
N ASN A 325 -26.01 25.44 3.80
CA ASN A 325 -26.00 26.08 5.11
C ASN A 325 -26.10 25.07 6.26
N GLU A 326 -26.96 24.05 6.12
CA GLU A 326 -27.15 23.03 7.15
C GLU A 326 -25.95 22.05 7.28
N ASN A 327 -25.05 22.05 6.29
CA ASN A 327 -23.90 21.17 6.27
C ASN A 327 -22.53 21.88 6.31
N GLY A 328 -22.51 23.16 6.75
CA GLY A 328 -21.26 23.88 7.00
C GLY A 328 -20.56 24.41 5.74
N LEU A 329 -21.27 24.49 4.60
CA LEU A 329 -20.73 24.95 3.33
C LEU A 329 -21.17 26.37 2.94
N SER A 330 -21.57 27.19 3.91
CA SER A 330 -22.04 28.55 3.67
C SER A 330 -21.00 29.44 2.98
N GLU A 331 -19.73 29.22 3.21
CA GLU A 331 -18.63 29.92 2.53
C GLU A 331 -18.70 29.77 1.01
N LEU A 332 -19.09 28.59 0.51
CA LEU A 332 -19.27 28.37 -0.92
C LEU A 332 -20.39 29.17 -1.51
N LEU A 333 -21.47 29.46 -0.72
CA LEU A 333 -22.52 30.33 -1.18
C LEU A 333 -22.04 31.79 -1.33
N ALA A 334 -21.17 32.24 -0.43
CA ALA A 334 -20.55 33.55 -0.54
C ALA A 334 -19.60 33.62 -1.74
N LEU A 335 -18.82 32.55 -2.01
CA LEU A 335 -17.87 32.48 -3.09
C LEU A 335 -18.54 32.41 -4.49
N TYR A 336 -19.59 31.60 -4.64
CA TYR A 336 -20.28 31.35 -5.92
C TYR A 336 -21.59 32.16 -6.07
N GLY A 337 -22.02 32.89 -5.06
CA GLY A 337 -23.27 33.63 -5.05
C GLY A 337 -24.52 32.76 -4.82
N SER A 338 -24.48 31.48 -5.16
CA SER A 338 -25.59 30.53 -4.93
C SER A 338 -25.13 29.09 -5.06
N ALA A 339 -25.87 28.15 -4.47
CA ALA A 339 -25.71 26.73 -4.69
C ALA A 339 -25.84 26.37 -6.19
N TYR A 340 -26.76 27.01 -6.90
CA TYR A 340 -26.97 26.77 -8.34
C TYR A 340 -25.68 26.96 -9.15
N ASN A 341 -24.97 28.05 -8.94
CA ASN A 341 -23.71 28.32 -9.68
C ASN A 341 -22.61 27.30 -9.34
N ALA A 342 -22.42 26.98 -8.07
CA ALA A 342 -21.46 25.97 -7.63
C ALA A 342 -21.82 24.59 -8.19
N ASN A 343 -23.10 24.22 -8.13
CA ASN A 343 -23.59 22.94 -8.65
C ASN A 343 -23.29 22.76 -10.15
N ILE A 344 -23.60 23.78 -10.96
CA ILE A 344 -23.35 23.74 -12.41
C ILE A 344 -21.84 23.57 -12.69
N LYS A 345 -21.00 24.34 -12.00
CA LYS A 345 -19.55 24.25 -12.17
C LYS A 345 -19.07 22.81 -11.91
N ILE A 346 -19.39 22.25 -10.75
CA ILE A 346 -18.90 20.93 -10.36
C ILE A 346 -19.54 19.80 -11.18
N PHE A 347 -20.81 19.93 -11.55
CA PHE A 347 -21.45 18.99 -12.45
C PHE A 347 -20.71 18.93 -13.80
N ASN A 348 -20.40 20.08 -14.40
CA ASN A 348 -19.65 20.18 -15.64
C ASN A 348 -18.23 19.62 -15.48
N ASP A 349 -17.54 19.96 -14.39
CA ASP A 349 -16.20 19.44 -14.12
C ASP A 349 -16.18 17.89 -14.07
N LEU A 350 -17.13 17.27 -13.39
CA LEU A 350 -17.28 15.82 -13.34
C LEU A 350 -17.71 15.23 -14.70
N GLN A 351 -18.63 15.89 -15.41
CA GLN A 351 -19.05 15.45 -16.73
C GLN A 351 -17.86 15.43 -17.72
N HIS A 352 -16.98 16.41 -17.64
CA HIS A 352 -15.78 16.49 -18.49
C HIS A 352 -14.72 15.42 -18.15
N THR A 353 -14.82 14.72 -17.02
CA THR A 353 -13.94 13.56 -16.75
C THR A 353 -14.32 12.37 -17.59
N ILE A 354 -15.60 12.25 -18.00
CA ILE A 354 -16.12 11.09 -18.71
C ILE A 354 -15.68 11.18 -20.19
N THR A 355 -15.07 10.13 -20.68
CA THR A 355 -14.64 10.05 -22.08
C THR A 355 -14.76 8.67 -22.67
N GLY A 356 -15.32 8.58 -23.88
CA GLY A 356 -15.25 7.38 -24.70
C GLY A 356 -13.96 7.31 -25.56
N TRP A 357 -13.08 8.31 -25.46
CA TRP A 357 -11.87 8.42 -26.26
C TRP A 357 -10.63 8.67 -25.38
N PRO A 358 -10.16 7.64 -24.65
CA PRO A 358 -9.04 7.80 -23.69
C PRO A 358 -7.73 8.23 -24.36
N GLY A 359 -7.50 7.84 -25.62
CA GLY A 359 -6.36 8.27 -26.43
C GLY A 359 -6.61 9.54 -27.24
N GLY A 360 -7.81 10.12 -27.15
CA GLY A 360 -8.21 11.28 -27.96
C GLY A 360 -8.90 10.90 -29.27
N LYS A 361 -9.63 11.85 -29.83
CA LYS A 361 -10.41 11.70 -31.05
C LYS A 361 -9.77 12.49 -32.19
N PRO A 362 -9.63 11.90 -33.39
CA PRO A 362 -9.07 12.62 -34.51
C PRO A 362 -9.95 13.82 -34.88
N ASN A 363 -9.30 14.94 -35.18
CA ASN A 363 -9.94 16.20 -35.60
C ASN A 363 -10.97 16.75 -34.58
N ALA A 364 -10.84 16.40 -33.27
CA ALA A 364 -11.68 16.97 -32.25
C ALA A 364 -11.23 18.40 -31.96
N ASP A 365 -12.20 19.33 -31.95
CA ASP A 365 -12.02 20.64 -31.34
C ASP A 365 -12.22 20.48 -29.85
N ASP A 366 -11.15 20.23 -29.11
CA ASP A 366 -11.19 20.11 -27.67
C ASP A 366 -10.51 21.33 -27.03
N THR A 367 -11.26 22.42 -26.93
CA THR A 367 -10.79 23.68 -26.34
C THR A 367 -10.33 23.53 -24.89
N TYR A 368 -10.91 22.58 -24.16
CA TYR A 368 -10.60 22.36 -22.75
C TYR A 368 -9.51 21.29 -22.52
N ARG A 369 -9.31 20.44 -23.53
CA ARG A 369 -8.37 19.32 -23.47
C ARG A 369 -7.66 19.11 -24.82
N PRO A 370 -6.85 20.08 -25.25
CA PRO A 370 -6.20 20.05 -26.57
C PRO A 370 -5.33 18.82 -26.80
N GLU A 371 -4.77 18.26 -25.72
CA GLU A 371 -4.00 17.03 -25.75
C GLU A 371 -4.80 15.80 -26.19
N ARG A 372 -6.13 15.85 -26.18
CA ARG A 372 -6.99 14.76 -26.66
C ARG A 372 -7.10 14.73 -28.18
N ALA A 373 -6.92 15.86 -28.86
CA ALA A 373 -6.97 15.95 -30.30
C ALA A 373 -5.64 15.53 -30.97
N ASN A 374 -4.51 15.96 -30.42
CA ASN A 374 -3.19 15.80 -31.02
C ASN A 374 -2.16 15.28 -29.98
N PRO A 375 -1.16 14.49 -30.44
CA PRO A 375 -1.08 13.79 -31.72
C PRO A 375 -2.08 12.66 -31.84
N PHE A 376 -2.47 12.30 -33.06
CA PHE A 376 -3.31 11.14 -33.33
C PHE A 376 -2.75 10.36 -34.54
N PRO A 377 -2.62 9.00 -34.46
CA PRO A 377 -2.81 8.16 -33.26
C PRO A 377 -1.73 8.39 -32.21
N LYS A 378 -2.07 8.12 -30.94
CA LYS A 378 -1.09 8.20 -29.85
C LYS A 378 -0.31 6.90 -29.73
N LYS A 379 0.96 7.03 -29.30
CA LYS A 379 1.74 5.93 -28.75
C LYS A 379 1.46 5.84 -27.26
N VAL A 380 1.10 4.65 -26.81
CA VAL A 380 0.67 4.40 -25.43
C VAL A 380 1.53 3.30 -24.84
N ILE A 381 2.05 3.47 -23.63
CA ILE A 381 2.64 2.39 -22.84
C ILE A 381 1.80 2.17 -21.57
N VAL A 382 1.42 0.93 -21.33
CA VAL A 382 0.83 0.48 -20.08
C VAL A 382 1.89 -0.31 -19.32
N PHE A 383 2.37 0.23 -18.21
CA PHE A 383 3.25 -0.48 -17.29
C PHE A 383 2.39 -1.30 -16.32
N SER A 384 2.69 -2.59 -16.22
CA SER A 384 1.99 -3.56 -15.39
C SER A 384 2.99 -4.15 -14.39
N PRO A 385 2.88 -3.88 -13.08
CA PRO A 385 3.79 -4.42 -12.06
C PRO A 385 3.92 -5.94 -12.14
N HIS A 386 2.80 -6.66 -12.24
CA HIS A 386 2.77 -8.08 -12.49
C HIS A 386 2.00 -8.38 -13.80
N PRO A 387 2.21 -9.56 -14.42
CA PRO A 387 1.43 -9.97 -15.57
C PRO A 387 -0.03 -10.26 -15.18
N ASP A 388 -0.92 -9.28 -15.23
CA ASP A 388 -2.38 -9.26 -15.04
C ASP A 388 -2.90 -7.89 -14.56
N ASP A 389 -2.07 -7.09 -13.88
CA ASP A 389 -2.50 -5.80 -13.32
C ASP A 389 -3.06 -4.84 -14.38
N ASP A 390 -2.52 -4.89 -15.61
CA ASP A 390 -3.00 -4.13 -16.76
C ASP A 390 -4.46 -4.43 -17.10
N VAL A 391 -4.81 -5.72 -17.26
CA VAL A 391 -6.17 -6.12 -17.64
C VAL A 391 -7.14 -6.04 -16.46
N ILE A 392 -6.69 -6.29 -15.24
CA ILE A 392 -7.48 -6.13 -14.02
C ILE A 392 -7.90 -4.67 -13.84
N SER A 393 -6.98 -3.74 -14.05
CA SER A 393 -7.19 -2.32 -13.79
C SER A 393 -7.85 -1.60 -14.95
N MET A 394 -7.36 -1.84 -16.19
CA MET A 394 -7.77 -1.05 -17.34
C MET A 394 -7.98 -1.84 -18.64
N GLY A 395 -8.36 -3.12 -18.52
CA GLY A 395 -8.54 -4.02 -19.69
C GLY A 395 -9.58 -3.51 -20.69
N GLY A 396 -10.63 -2.84 -20.24
CA GLY A 396 -11.63 -2.20 -21.13
C GLY A 396 -11.05 -1.01 -21.88
N THR A 397 -10.28 -0.17 -21.20
CA THR A 397 -9.58 0.99 -21.78
C THR A 397 -8.51 0.55 -22.79
N ILE A 398 -7.70 -0.48 -22.45
CA ILE A 398 -6.72 -1.07 -23.37
C ILE A 398 -7.40 -1.48 -24.69
N ARG A 399 -8.48 -2.29 -24.59
CA ARG A 399 -9.22 -2.74 -25.75
C ARG A 399 -9.72 -1.56 -26.59
N ARG A 400 -10.26 -0.52 -25.96
CA ARG A 400 -10.77 0.68 -26.62
C ARG A 400 -9.66 1.45 -27.33
N LEU A 401 -8.50 1.63 -26.68
CA LEU A 401 -7.33 2.26 -27.30
C LEU A 401 -6.90 1.53 -28.59
N VAL A 402 -6.82 0.20 -28.55
CA VAL A 402 -6.49 -0.62 -29.72
C VAL A 402 -7.54 -0.50 -30.82
N GLN A 403 -8.83 -0.58 -30.48
CA GLN A 403 -9.93 -0.41 -31.44
C GLN A 403 -9.94 0.98 -32.10
N GLN A 404 -9.52 2.00 -31.36
CA GLN A 404 -9.38 3.38 -31.85
C GLN A 404 -8.07 3.62 -32.60
N LYS A 405 -7.29 2.55 -32.88
CA LYS A 405 -6.07 2.55 -33.69
C LYS A 405 -4.89 3.31 -33.09
N HIS A 406 -4.84 3.41 -31.76
CA HIS A 406 -3.64 3.86 -31.08
C HIS A 406 -2.57 2.75 -31.08
N ASP A 407 -1.30 3.17 -31.03
CA ASP A 407 -0.13 2.30 -30.96
C ASP A 407 0.11 1.90 -29.49
N VAL A 408 -0.43 0.74 -29.08
CA VAL A 408 -0.46 0.33 -27.68
C VAL A 408 0.61 -0.70 -27.39
N HIS A 409 1.47 -0.38 -26.41
CA HIS A 409 2.48 -1.26 -25.85
C HIS A 409 2.10 -1.62 -24.41
N VAL A 410 2.38 -2.87 -24.01
CA VAL A 410 2.26 -3.32 -22.61
C VAL A 410 3.64 -3.76 -22.11
N ALA A 411 4.03 -3.26 -20.94
CA ALA A 411 5.32 -3.52 -20.33
C ALA A 411 5.13 -4.16 -18.94
N TYR A 412 5.37 -5.45 -18.85
CA TYR A 412 5.35 -6.19 -17.59
C TYR A 412 6.67 -5.98 -16.86
N GLU A 413 6.60 -5.37 -15.67
CA GLU A 413 7.78 -4.89 -14.95
C GLU A 413 8.48 -6.02 -14.19
N THR A 414 7.72 -6.99 -13.67
CA THR A 414 8.23 -8.18 -12.98
C THR A 414 7.69 -9.46 -13.60
N SER A 415 8.35 -10.58 -13.32
CA SER A 415 7.90 -11.90 -13.82
C SER A 415 6.64 -12.41 -13.11
N GLY A 416 6.34 -11.92 -11.89
CA GLY A 416 5.25 -12.44 -11.06
C GLY A 416 5.41 -13.91 -10.65
N ASN A 417 6.62 -14.47 -10.75
CA ASN A 417 6.90 -15.89 -10.58
C ASN A 417 6.59 -16.44 -9.18
N ILE A 418 6.67 -15.60 -8.15
CA ILE A 418 6.42 -16.00 -6.76
C ILE A 418 4.96 -16.41 -6.53
N ALA A 419 4.03 -15.86 -7.31
CA ALA A 419 2.59 -16.08 -7.18
C ALA A 419 2.06 -17.29 -7.95
N VAL A 420 2.91 -18.13 -8.54
CA VAL A 420 2.50 -19.34 -9.28
C VAL A 420 2.60 -20.58 -8.40
N GLY A 421 1.51 -21.35 -8.29
CA GLY A 421 1.46 -22.61 -7.56
C GLY A 421 2.38 -23.69 -8.13
N ASP A 422 2.79 -24.64 -7.28
CA ASP A 422 3.65 -25.75 -7.70
C ASP A 422 2.88 -26.75 -8.60
N GLU A 423 1.57 -26.83 -8.44
CA GLU A 423 0.66 -27.62 -9.28
C GLU A 423 0.69 -27.13 -10.73
N GLU A 424 0.73 -25.82 -10.94
CA GLU A 424 0.84 -25.22 -12.28
C GLU A 424 2.15 -25.63 -12.96
N VAL A 425 3.27 -25.54 -12.24
CA VAL A 425 4.56 -26.01 -12.75
C VAL A 425 4.47 -27.48 -13.12
N THR A 426 3.89 -28.32 -12.26
CA THR A 426 3.69 -29.75 -12.49
C THR A 426 2.86 -30.01 -13.75
N ARG A 427 1.74 -29.28 -13.91
CA ARG A 427 0.86 -29.38 -15.09
C ARG A 427 1.60 -29.07 -16.39
N PHE A 428 2.34 -27.96 -16.42
CA PHE A 428 3.10 -27.56 -17.61
C PHE A 428 4.26 -28.53 -17.90
N MET A 429 4.93 -29.02 -16.88
CA MET A 429 6.01 -30.01 -17.06
C MET A 429 5.48 -31.36 -17.55
N HIS A 430 4.29 -31.80 -17.13
CA HIS A 430 3.63 -32.98 -17.70
C HIS A 430 3.34 -32.78 -19.20
N PHE A 431 2.81 -31.60 -19.57
CA PHE A 431 2.53 -31.25 -20.97
C PHE A 431 3.82 -31.25 -21.81
N ILE A 432 4.88 -30.57 -21.37
CA ILE A 432 6.15 -30.49 -22.09
C ILE A 432 6.78 -31.87 -22.26
N ASN A 433 6.76 -32.70 -21.21
CA ASN A 433 7.30 -34.03 -21.29
C ASN A 433 6.49 -34.93 -22.25
N GLY A 434 5.17 -34.84 -22.23
CA GLY A 434 4.29 -35.54 -23.17
C GLY A 434 4.48 -35.06 -24.61
N PHE A 435 4.59 -33.76 -24.83
CA PHE A 435 4.91 -33.18 -26.13
C PHE A 435 6.27 -33.72 -26.70
N ASN A 436 7.30 -33.69 -25.86
CA ASN A 436 8.63 -34.23 -26.21
C ASN A 436 8.55 -35.71 -26.59
N GLN A 437 7.77 -36.52 -25.87
CA GLN A 437 7.61 -37.94 -26.18
C GLN A 437 6.88 -38.20 -27.50
N LEU A 438 5.94 -37.32 -27.89
CA LEU A 438 5.13 -37.51 -29.09
C LEU A 438 5.75 -36.92 -30.35
N PHE A 439 6.48 -35.81 -30.25
CA PHE A 439 6.83 -34.99 -31.40
C PHE A 439 8.36 -34.77 -31.58
N ALA A 440 9.18 -35.13 -30.61
CA ALA A 440 10.64 -35.03 -30.80
C ALA A 440 11.18 -36.22 -31.60
N ASP A 441 11.96 -35.94 -32.66
CA ASP A 441 12.62 -36.98 -33.51
C ASP A 441 13.65 -37.83 -32.76
N SER A 442 14.29 -37.23 -31.76
CA SER A 442 15.08 -37.95 -30.74
C SER A 442 14.51 -37.61 -29.38
N LYS A 443 14.22 -38.61 -28.52
CA LYS A 443 13.79 -38.37 -27.14
C LYS A 443 14.83 -37.49 -26.45
N ASP A 444 14.54 -36.21 -26.35
CA ASP A 444 15.44 -35.23 -25.73
C ASP A 444 15.62 -35.61 -24.26
N SER A 445 16.83 -36.08 -23.96
CA SER A 445 17.22 -36.51 -22.62
C SER A 445 17.27 -35.33 -21.63
N VAL A 446 17.51 -34.10 -22.12
CA VAL A 446 17.58 -32.90 -21.30
C VAL A 446 16.17 -32.56 -20.72
N ILE A 447 15.15 -32.53 -21.56
CA ILE A 447 13.77 -32.28 -21.13
C ILE A 447 13.29 -33.36 -20.15
N SER A 448 13.54 -34.65 -20.51
CA SER A 448 13.15 -35.79 -19.67
C SER A 448 13.87 -35.82 -18.33
N ASN A 449 15.12 -35.42 -18.29
CA ASN A 449 15.91 -35.34 -17.05
C ASN A 449 15.45 -34.18 -16.19
N LYS A 450 15.19 -33.00 -16.78
CA LYS A 450 14.67 -31.84 -16.07
C LYS A 450 13.29 -32.11 -15.48
N TYR A 451 12.42 -32.79 -16.21
CA TYR A 451 11.11 -33.25 -15.69
C TYR A 451 11.26 -34.13 -14.43
N LYS A 452 12.19 -35.11 -14.46
CA LYS A 452 12.46 -36.01 -13.32
C LYS A 452 13.01 -35.22 -12.13
N GLU A 453 13.92 -34.27 -12.36
CA GLU A 453 14.53 -33.43 -11.34
C GLU A 453 13.47 -32.61 -10.62
N ILE A 454 12.62 -31.90 -11.36
CA ILE A 454 11.54 -31.06 -10.80
C ILE A 454 10.51 -31.91 -10.05
N LYS A 455 10.12 -33.07 -10.61
CA LYS A 455 9.20 -34.01 -9.94
C LYS A 455 9.78 -34.50 -8.62
N ASN A 456 11.06 -34.84 -8.58
CA ASN A 456 11.73 -35.28 -7.36
C ASN A 456 11.87 -34.15 -6.35
N PHE A 457 12.11 -32.92 -6.80
CA PHE A 457 12.15 -31.75 -5.92
C PHE A 457 10.79 -31.55 -5.23
N PHE A 458 9.69 -31.51 -5.97
CA PHE A 458 8.36 -31.32 -5.39
C PHE A 458 7.93 -32.49 -4.47
N ALA A 459 8.33 -33.73 -4.79
CA ALA A 459 8.03 -34.88 -3.93
C ALA A 459 8.72 -34.82 -2.55
N ASN A 460 9.84 -34.08 -2.43
CA ASN A 460 10.63 -33.93 -1.22
C ASN A 460 10.61 -32.52 -0.64
N LYS A 461 9.91 -31.57 -1.27
CA LYS A 461 9.85 -30.17 -0.86
C LYS A 461 9.13 -30.03 0.48
N LYS A 462 9.80 -29.37 1.41
CA LYS A 462 9.21 -28.97 2.70
C LYS A 462 8.63 -27.56 2.56
N GLU A 463 7.72 -27.17 3.44
CA GLU A 463 7.16 -25.81 3.46
C GLU A 463 8.22 -24.71 3.57
N SER A 464 9.32 -25.00 4.27
CA SER A 464 10.45 -24.07 4.42
C SER A 464 11.36 -23.96 3.20
N ASP A 465 11.22 -24.83 2.20
CA ASP A 465 12.15 -24.87 1.06
C ASP A 465 11.80 -23.81 0.02
N PHE A 466 12.83 -23.10 -0.45
CA PHE A 466 12.71 -22.15 -1.54
C PHE A 466 12.71 -22.85 -2.90
N ASP A 467 11.98 -22.28 -3.85
CA ASP A 467 12.01 -22.75 -5.23
C ASP A 467 13.40 -22.57 -5.83
N THR A 468 13.82 -23.56 -6.62
CA THR A 468 15.07 -23.44 -7.37
C THR A 468 14.92 -22.37 -8.46
N ARG A 469 16.05 -21.86 -8.96
CA ARG A 469 16.07 -20.89 -10.07
C ARG A 469 15.30 -21.41 -11.29
N ASP A 470 15.42 -22.71 -11.60
CA ASP A 470 14.71 -23.33 -12.72
C ASP A 470 13.20 -23.32 -12.53
N ILE A 471 12.72 -23.63 -11.32
CA ILE A 471 11.30 -23.58 -10.98
C ILE A 471 10.78 -22.14 -11.09
N LEU A 472 11.50 -21.15 -10.54
CA LEU A 472 11.13 -19.75 -10.66
C LEU A 472 11.10 -19.29 -12.13
N THR A 473 12.04 -19.76 -12.94
CA THR A 473 12.06 -19.50 -14.39
C THR A 473 10.83 -20.08 -15.08
N ILE A 474 10.45 -21.31 -14.77
CA ILE A 474 9.23 -21.95 -15.35
C ILE A 474 7.99 -21.20 -14.91
N LYS A 475 7.87 -20.83 -13.63
CA LYS A 475 6.78 -20.01 -13.11
C LYS A 475 6.66 -18.67 -13.87
N GLY A 476 7.79 -18.00 -14.12
CA GLY A 476 7.85 -16.79 -14.94
C GLY A 476 7.42 -17.01 -16.40
N LEU A 477 7.82 -18.16 -17.02
CA LEU A 477 7.41 -18.52 -18.37
C LEU A 477 5.89 -18.76 -18.48
N ILE A 478 5.28 -19.36 -17.46
CA ILE A 478 3.82 -19.54 -17.38
C ILE A 478 3.13 -18.18 -17.42
N ARG A 479 3.52 -17.26 -16.52
CA ARG A 479 2.96 -15.89 -16.47
C ARG A 479 3.14 -15.14 -17.80
N ARG A 480 4.30 -15.26 -18.44
CA ARG A 480 4.55 -14.65 -19.77
C ARG A 480 3.65 -15.23 -20.87
N GLY A 481 3.38 -16.53 -20.83
CA GLY A 481 2.46 -17.18 -21.77
C GLY A 481 1.04 -16.64 -21.61
N GLU A 482 0.58 -16.50 -20.39
CA GLU A 482 -0.73 -15.95 -20.02
C GLU A 482 -0.85 -14.48 -20.46
N ALA A 483 0.15 -13.66 -20.16
CA ALA A 483 0.22 -12.24 -20.55
C ALA A 483 0.17 -12.06 -22.08
N ARG A 484 0.96 -12.84 -22.84
CA ARG A 484 0.88 -12.84 -24.31
C ARG A 484 -0.50 -13.21 -24.83
N THR A 485 -1.15 -14.18 -24.19
CA THR A 485 -2.50 -14.61 -24.58
C THR A 485 -3.53 -13.50 -24.30
N ALA A 486 -3.43 -12.81 -23.18
CA ALA A 486 -4.27 -11.67 -22.83
C ALA A 486 -4.08 -10.49 -23.80
N CYS A 487 -2.82 -10.17 -24.13
CA CYS A 487 -2.48 -9.14 -25.12
C CYS A 487 -3.03 -9.49 -26.52
N THR A 488 -2.81 -10.73 -26.98
CA THR A 488 -3.34 -11.20 -28.28
C THR A 488 -4.86 -11.17 -28.31
N TYR A 489 -5.53 -11.51 -27.22
CA TYR A 489 -7.00 -11.42 -27.11
C TYR A 489 -7.51 -9.98 -27.25
N ASN A 490 -6.71 -9.00 -26.89
CA ASN A 490 -6.99 -7.57 -27.07
C ASN A 490 -6.42 -6.98 -28.37
N ASP A 491 -6.00 -7.81 -29.31
CA ASP A 491 -5.43 -7.42 -30.62
C ASP A 491 -4.13 -6.59 -30.51
N ILE A 492 -3.35 -6.78 -29.42
CA ILE A 492 -2.02 -6.17 -29.26
C ILE A 492 -0.98 -7.07 -29.92
N PRO A 493 -0.16 -6.56 -30.87
CA PRO A 493 0.92 -7.30 -31.50
C PRO A 493 1.96 -7.79 -30.48
N LEU A 494 2.52 -9.00 -30.68
CA LEU A 494 3.47 -9.57 -29.72
C LEU A 494 4.79 -8.81 -29.60
N ASP A 495 5.19 -8.06 -30.62
CA ASP A 495 6.36 -7.16 -30.61
C ASP A 495 6.14 -5.89 -29.80
N HIS A 496 4.86 -5.59 -29.42
CA HIS A 496 4.48 -4.54 -28.47
C HIS A 496 4.35 -5.04 -27.03
N VAL A 497 4.63 -6.32 -26.78
CA VAL A 497 4.58 -6.91 -25.44
C VAL A 497 5.99 -7.02 -24.89
N HIS A 498 6.28 -6.29 -23.83
CA HIS A 498 7.61 -6.17 -23.24
C HIS A 498 7.65 -6.83 -21.87
N PHE A 499 8.71 -7.58 -21.57
CA PHE A 499 8.99 -8.16 -20.26
C PHE A 499 10.30 -7.55 -19.77
N LEU A 500 10.21 -6.74 -18.70
CA LEU A 500 11.33 -5.93 -18.23
C LEU A 500 12.20 -6.69 -17.21
N ASP A 501 11.60 -7.60 -16.46
CA ASP A 501 12.28 -8.40 -15.44
C ASP A 501 13.16 -7.55 -14.51
N LEU A 502 12.57 -6.54 -13.89
CA LEU A 502 13.29 -5.57 -13.08
C LEU A 502 14.13 -6.26 -11.98
N PRO A 503 15.44 -5.98 -11.90
CA PRO A 503 16.39 -6.67 -11.03
C PRO A 503 15.99 -6.71 -9.54
N PHE A 504 15.29 -5.69 -9.05
CA PHE A 504 14.85 -5.66 -7.66
C PHE A 504 13.92 -6.82 -7.29
N TYR A 505 13.16 -7.34 -8.27
CA TYR A 505 12.22 -8.44 -8.07
C TYR A 505 12.85 -9.79 -8.38
N GLU A 506 13.69 -9.88 -9.42
CA GLU A 506 14.27 -11.12 -9.94
C GLU A 506 15.47 -11.64 -9.11
N SER A 507 15.47 -11.37 -7.82
CA SER A 507 16.52 -11.75 -6.88
C SER A 507 16.63 -13.27 -6.64
N GLY A 508 15.61 -14.05 -7.03
CA GLY A 508 15.48 -15.47 -6.71
C GLY A 508 15.11 -15.74 -5.24
N LYS A 509 14.81 -14.70 -4.47
CA LYS A 509 14.38 -14.76 -3.07
C LYS A 509 12.98 -14.15 -2.94
N ILE A 510 12.26 -14.50 -1.87
CA ILE A 510 10.99 -13.86 -1.54
C ILE A 510 11.22 -12.37 -1.20
N GLU A 511 12.37 -12.07 -0.58
CA GLU A 511 12.74 -10.69 -0.28
C GLU A 511 13.11 -9.91 -1.54
N LYS A 512 12.37 -8.85 -1.80
CA LYS A 512 12.63 -7.94 -2.90
C LYS A 512 13.77 -6.98 -2.53
N LEU A 513 14.75 -6.89 -3.41
CA LEU A 513 15.88 -5.98 -3.23
C LEU A 513 15.42 -4.51 -3.24
N PRO A 514 16.21 -3.58 -2.70
CA PRO A 514 16.01 -2.16 -2.97
C PRO A 514 16.10 -1.89 -4.49
N MET A 515 15.28 -0.95 -4.97
CA MET A 515 15.39 -0.45 -6.34
C MET A 515 16.77 0.19 -6.57
N THR A 516 17.37 -0.05 -7.72
CA THR A 516 18.69 0.43 -8.12
C THR A 516 18.63 1.20 -9.44
N GLU A 517 19.73 1.84 -9.83
CA GLU A 517 19.88 2.51 -11.14
C GLU A 517 19.62 1.54 -12.31
N LYS A 518 19.96 0.24 -12.16
CA LYS A 518 19.71 -0.75 -13.21
C LYS A 518 18.23 -0.94 -13.51
N ASP A 519 17.38 -0.89 -12.49
CA ASP A 519 15.93 -0.96 -12.67
C ASP A 519 15.44 0.23 -13.49
N VAL A 520 15.94 1.43 -13.17
CA VAL A 520 15.61 2.68 -13.87
C VAL A 520 16.11 2.67 -15.32
N GLU A 521 17.33 2.17 -15.58
CA GLU A 521 17.91 2.05 -16.92
C GLU A 521 17.08 1.16 -17.85
N VAL A 522 16.58 0.01 -17.34
CA VAL A 522 15.72 -0.90 -18.13
C VAL A 522 14.44 -0.19 -18.57
N VAL A 523 13.77 0.50 -17.67
CA VAL A 523 12.56 1.27 -17.98
C VAL A 523 12.88 2.40 -18.95
N ARG A 524 13.96 3.14 -18.71
CA ARG A 524 14.40 4.26 -19.55
C ARG A 524 14.66 3.83 -20.99
N ALA A 525 15.32 2.67 -21.19
CA ALA A 525 15.58 2.14 -22.52
C ALA A 525 14.27 1.90 -23.32
N LEU A 526 13.22 1.38 -22.67
CA LEU A 526 11.93 1.22 -23.32
C LEU A 526 11.26 2.56 -23.62
N LEU A 527 11.29 3.52 -22.70
CA LEU A 527 10.74 4.85 -22.91
C LEU A 527 11.40 5.56 -24.11
N GLN A 528 12.73 5.48 -24.22
CA GLN A 528 13.49 6.03 -25.34
C GLN A 528 13.16 5.35 -26.68
N LYS A 529 12.90 4.05 -26.66
CA LYS A 529 12.52 3.27 -27.85
C LYS A 529 11.13 3.67 -28.36
N VAL A 530 10.15 3.79 -27.48
CA VAL A 530 8.74 4.02 -27.85
C VAL A 530 8.43 5.51 -27.97
N LYS A 531 8.93 6.36 -27.07
CA LYS A 531 8.62 7.79 -26.96
C LYS A 531 7.12 8.02 -26.89
N PRO A 532 6.48 7.58 -25.79
CA PRO A 532 5.03 7.54 -25.68
C PRO A 532 4.42 8.94 -25.50
N HIS A 533 3.18 9.11 -25.97
CA HIS A 533 2.33 10.28 -25.69
C HIS A 533 1.47 10.05 -24.44
N GLN A 534 1.23 8.80 -24.07
CA GLN A 534 0.55 8.44 -22.83
C GLN A 534 1.27 7.28 -22.16
N ILE A 535 1.49 7.43 -20.87
CA ILE A 535 2.03 6.40 -19.98
C ILE A 535 0.97 6.09 -18.92
N TYR A 536 0.65 4.81 -18.77
CA TYR A 536 -0.21 4.34 -17.70
C TYR A 536 0.62 3.56 -16.68
N VAL A 537 0.50 3.90 -15.40
CA VAL A 537 1.22 3.27 -14.28
C VAL A 537 0.29 2.90 -13.16
N ALA A 538 0.68 1.96 -12.32
CA ALA A 538 -0.08 1.59 -11.15
C ALA A 538 -0.11 2.74 -10.12
N GLY A 539 -1.31 3.23 -9.81
CA GLY A 539 -1.59 4.13 -8.69
C GLY A 539 -2.17 3.39 -7.48
N ASP A 540 -2.26 2.07 -7.57
CA ASP A 540 -2.73 1.18 -6.51
C ASP A 540 -1.56 0.85 -5.57
N LEU A 541 -1.27 1.78 -4.65
CA LEU A 541 -0.11 1.73 -3.76
C LEU A 541 -0.38 1.01 -2.44
N ALA A 542 -1.62 0.51 -2.26
CA ALA A 542 -2.04 -0.29 -1.11
C ALA A 542 -1.62 -1.77 -1.22
N ASP A 543 -0.86 -2.14 -2.25
CA ASP A 543 -0.28 -3.47 -2.43
C ASP A 543 0.53 -3.88 -1.18
N PRO A 544 0.11 -4.96 -0.49
CA PRO A 544 0.75 -5.41 0.75
C PRO A 544 2.22 -5.82 0.56
N HIS A 545 2.61 -6.15 -0.68
CA HIS A 545 3.96 -6.58 -1.02
C HIS A 545 4.88 -5.42 -1.45
N GLY A 546 4.34 -4.23 -1.65
CA GLY A 546 5.06 -3.02 -2.05
C GLY A 546 5.70 -3.09 -3.45
N THR A 547 5.26 -4.03 -4.31
CA THR A 547 5.77 -4.18 -5.68
C THR A 547 5.28 -3.05 -6.56
N HIS A 548 3.97 -2.75 -6.53
CA HIS A 548 3.36 -1.70 -7.34
C HIS A 548 4.06 -0.35 -7.13
N LYS A 549 4.31 0.00 -5.86
CA LYS A 549 5.03 1.22 -5.53
C LYS A 549 6.44 1.26 -6.13
N LYS A 550 7.23 0.18 -5.97
CA LYS A 550 8.60 0.13 -6.51
C LYS A 550 8.63 0.21 -8.04
N CYS A 551 7.70 -0.47 -8.70
CA CYS A 551 7.53 -0.42 -10.14
C CYS A 551 7.21 1.01 -10.60
N THR A 552 6.19 1.64 -10.02
CA THR A 552 5.84 3.02 -10.36
C THR A 552 6.98 3.99 -10.04
N ASP A 553 7.69 3.84 -8.91
CA ASP A 553 8.86 4.65 -8.58
C ASP A 553 9.99 4.51 -9.64
N ALA A 554 10.21 3.31 -10.19
CA ALA A 554 11.19 3.09 -11.26
C ALA A 554 10.81 3.82 -12.56
N VAL A 555 9.53 3.76 -12.95
CA VAL A 555 9.02 4.47 -14.13
C VAL A 555 9.15 5.98 -13.96
N LEU A 556 8.74 6.50 -12.81
CA LEU A 556 8.81 7.94 -12.55
C LEU A 556 10.26 8.43 -12.44
N ALA A 557 11.19 7.62 -11.89
CA ALA A 557 12.61 7.95 -11.87
C ALA A 557 13.20 7.98 -13.28
N ALA A 558 12.84 7.03 -14.15
CA ALA A 558 13.25 7.03 -15.54
C ALA A 558 12.75 8.26 -16.31
N ILE A 559 11.51 8.70 -16.06
CA ILE A 559 10.95 9.93 -16.63
C ILE A 559 11.71 11.16 -16.13
N ASP A 560 12.07 11.23 -14.85
CA ASP A 560 12.86 12.35 -14.31
C ASP A 560 14.24 12.43 -14.96
N GLU A 561 14.88 11.30 -15.26
CA GLU A 561 16.14 11.27 -15.98
C GLU A 561 16.00 11.72 -17.45
N GLU A 562 14.94 11.28 -18.14
CA GLU A 562 14.64 11.75 -19.47
C GLU A 562 14.34 13.27 -19.49
N LYS A 563 13.65 13.78 -18.48
CA LYS A 563 13.40 15.23 -18.31
C LYS A 563 14.71 15.99 -18.11
N LYS A 564 15.63 15.50 -17.28
CA LYS A 564 16.97 16.08 -17.09
C LYS A 564 17.81 16.03 -18.36
N ALA A 565 17.63 14.99 -19.17
CA ALA A 565 18.30 14.86 -20.48
C ALA A 565 17.69 15.74 -21.58
N GLY A 566 16.60 16.46 -21.29
CA GLY A 566 15.94 17.34 -22.25
C GLY A 566 15.14 16.62 -23.33
N ALA A 567 14.57 15.46 -23.03
CA ALA A 567 13.83 14.65 -23.99
C ALA A 567 12.58 15.39 -24.51
N GLU A 568 12.56 15.74 -25.79
CA GLU A 568 11.50 16.52 -26.45
C GLU A 568 10.13 15.82 -26.41
N TRP A 569 10.10 14.49 -26.47
CA TRP A 569 8.85 13.71 -26.47
C TRP A 569 8.03 13.84 -25.17
N LEU A 570 8.67 14.23 -24.07
CA LEU A 570 7.99 14.44 -22.79
C LEU A 570 7.04 15.64 -22.79
N LYS A 571 7.20 16.60 -23.70
CA LYS A 571 6.34 17.79 -23.79
C LYS A 571 4.88 17.44 -24.07
N ASP A 572 4.66 16.38 -24.86
CA ASP A 572 3.33 15.91 -25.24
C ASP A 572 2.92 14.63 -24.49
N CYS A 573 3.71 14.20 -23.51
CA CYS A 573 3.46 12.99 -22.74
C CYS A 573 2.64 13.26 -21.49
N ARG A 574 1.58 12.45 -21.28
CA ARG A 574 0.75 12.44 -20.08
C ARG A 574 0.93 11.15 -19.33
N ILE A 575 0.99 11.24 -18.00
CA ILE A 575 1.14 10.09 -17.10
C ILE A 575 -0.18 9.90 -16.35
N TRP A 576 -0.80 8.76 -16.58
CA TRP A 576 -2.05 8.37 -15.95
C TRP A 576 -1.82 7.27 -14.93
N MET A 577 -2.35 7.43 -13.73
CA MET A 577 -2.35 6.41 -12.70
C MET A 577 -3.68 5.68 -12.71
N TYR A 578 -3.62 4.35 -12.83
CA TYR A 578 -4.78 3.46 -12.70
C TYR A 578 -4.82 2.80 -11.34
N ARG A 579 -6.02 2.37 -10.93
CA ARG A 579 -6.28 1.48 -9.77
C ARG A 579 -7.20 0.34 -10.21
N GLY A 580 -7.48 -0.61 -9.34
CA GLY A 580 -8.43 -1.69 -9.64
C GLY A 580 -8.05 -3.04 -9.07
N ALA A 581 -6.78 -3.29 -8.76
CA ALA A 581 -6.35 -4.52 -8.10
C ALA A 581 -6.71 -4.52 -6.60
N TRP A 582 -6.30 -3.49 -5.86
CA TRP A 582 -6.48 -3.39 -4.41
C TRP A 582 -7.45 -2.30 -3.96
N ALA A 583 -7.43 -1.15 -4.60
CA ALA A 583 -8.28 -0.01 -4.30
C ALA A 583 -8.86 0.61 -5.58
N GLU A 584 -9.76 1.60 -5.43
CA GLU A 584 -10.22 2.45 -6.52
C GLU A 584 -10.04 3.92 -6.15
N TRP A 585 -10.06 4.82 -7.14
CA TRP A 585 -9.99 6.24 -6.91
C TRP A 585 -11.29 6.77 -6.32
N ASP A 586 -11.19 7.63 -5.31
CA ASP A 586 -12.33 8.41 -4.86
C ASP A 586 -12.82 9.30 -6.01
N ILE A 587 -14.13 9.39 -6.19
CA ILE A 587 -14.74 9.99 -7.38
C ILE A 587 -14.34 11.46 -7.58
N GLU A 588 -14.11 12.20 -6.51
CA GLU A 588 -13.67 13.59 -6.54
C GLU A 588 -12.24 13.75 -7.07
N ASN A 589 -11.45 12.68 -7.08
CA ASN A 589 -10.08 12.70 -7.56
C ASN A 589 -9.95 12.29 -9.02
N ILE A 590 -10.99 11.66 -9.59
CA ILE A 590 -10.96 11.15 -10.96
C ILE A 590 -10.84 12.30 -11.96
N GLU A 591 -9.85 12.21 -12.84
CA GLU A 591 -9.62 13.21 -13.91
C GLU A 591 -9.94 12.65 -15.29
N MET A 592 -9.92 11.32 -15.46
CA MET A 592 -10.43 10.64 -16.66
C MET A 592 -11.20 9.39 -16.24
N CYS A 593 -12.39 9.24 -16.77
CA CYS A 593 -13.25 8.09 -16.52
C CYS A 593 -13.76 7.51 -17.84
N VAL A 594 -13.49 6.24 -18.07
CA VAL A 594 -13.82 5.55 -19.32
C VAL A 594 -15.01 4.62 -19.09
N PRO A 595 -16.22 4.95 -19.59
CA PRO A 595 -17.39 4.10 -19.43
C PRO A 595 -17.26 2.85 -20.27
N LEU A 596 -17.67 1.71 -19.72
CA LEU A 596 -17.66 0.41 -20.37
C LEU A 596 -19.09 -0.06 -20.64
N SER A 597 -19.31 -0.57 -21.85
CA SER A 597 -20.52 -1.31 -22.19
C SER A 597 -20.49 -2.72 -21.56
N PRO A 598 -21.64 -3.43 -21.48
CA PRO A 598 -21.68 -4.82 -21.05
C PRO A 598 -20.75 -5.74 -21.85
N GLU A 599 -20.58 -5.47 -23.15
CA GLU A 599 -19.69 -6.23 -24.02
C GLU A 599 -18.20 -5.98 -23.68
N GLU A 600 -17.83 -4.71 -23.49
CA GLU A 600 -16.45 -4.34 -23.10
C GLU A 600 -16.09 -4.88 -21.72
N LEU A 601 -17.03 -4.84 -20.77
CA LEU A 601 -16.85 -5.43 -19.44
C LEU A 601 -16.66 -6.95 -19.52
N ARG A 602 -17.43 -7.65 -20.37
CA ARG A 602 -17.24 -9.08 -20.64
C ARG A 602 -15.88 -9.36 -21.28
N ALA A 603 -15.45 -8.52 -22.22
CA ALA A 603 -14.14 -8.65 -22.84
C ALA A 603 -13.00 -8.45 -21.83
N LYS A 604 -13.11 -7.46 -20.93
CA LYS A 604 -12.20 -7.27 -19.80
C LYS A 604 -12.11 -8.54 -18.94
N ARG A 605 -13.26 -9.10 -18.52
CA ARG A 605 -13.30 -10.36 -17.75
C ARG A 605 -12.57 -11.47 -18.49
N ASN A 606 -12.83 -11.65 -19.79
CA ASN A 606 -12.19 -12.69 -20.59
C ASN A 606 -10.67 -12.47 -20.70
N SER A 607 -10.19 -11.23 -20.70
CA SER A 607 -8.75 -10.91 -20.65
C SER A 607 -8.14 -11.33 -19.31
N ILE A 608 -8.80 -11.02 -18.20
CA ILE A 608 -8.37 -11.43 -16.85
C ILE A 608 -8.32 -12.97 -16.75
N LEU A 609 -9.32 -13.65 -17.27
CA LEU A 609 -9.39 -15.13 -17.27
C LEU A 609 -8.29 -15.80 -18.12
N LYS A 610 -7.47 -15.06 -18.90
CA LYS A 610 -6.29 -15.64 -19.55
C LYS A 610 -5.15 -15.90 -18.57
N HIS A 611 -5.16 -15.25 -17.43
CA HIS A 611 -4.20 -15.44 -16.34
C HIS A 611 -4.63 -16.58 -15.40
N GLN A 612 -4.67 -17.80 -15.94
CA GLN A 612 -5.19 -19.00 -15.29
C GLN A 612 -4.46 -19.32 -13.98
N SER A 613 -3.14 -19.13 -13.93
CA SER A 613 -2.33 -19.39 -12.75
C SER A 613 -2.70 -18.54 -11.54
N GLN A 614 -3.51 -17.47 -11.74
CA GLN A 614 -3.94 -16.55 -10.70
C GLN A 614 -5.40 -16.75 -10.28
N MET A 615 -6.12 -17.72 -10.89
CA MET A 615 -7.55 -17.90 -10.63
C MET A 615 -7.81 -18.69 -9.33
N GLU A 616 -6.92 -19.60 -8.94
CA GLU A 616 -7.12 -20.48 -7.80
C GLU A 616 -6.40 -20.04 -6.52
N SER A 617 -5.39 -19.18 -6.64
CA SER A 617 -4.44 -18.90 -5.55
C SER A 617 -4.32 -17.43 -5.16
N ALA A 618 -5.32 -16.60 -5.44
CA ALA A 618 -5.25 -15.19 -5.05
C ALA A 618 -5.25 -15.07 -3.51
N PRO A 619 -4.09 -14.87 -2.85
CA PRO A 619 -4.05 -14.65 -1.42
C PRO A 619 -4.56 -13.24 -1.15
N PHE A 620 -5.85 -13.12 -0.86
CA PHE A 620 -6.40 -11.86 -0.38
C PHE A 620 -6.41 -11.85 1.12
N LEU A 621 -5.91 -10.76 1.68
CA LEU A 621 -6.01 -10.47 3.09
C LEU A 621 -7.50 -10.29 3.45
N GLY A 622 -8.03 -11.18 4.26
CA GLY A 622 -9.41 -11.15 4.76
C GLY A 622 -10.35 -12.18 4.13
N ASN A 623 -11.63 -12.17 4.57
CA ASN A 623 -12.66 -13.14 4.19
C ASN A 623 -13.33 -12.86 2.82
N ASP A 624 -12.66 -12.17 1.91
CA ASP A 624 -13.22 -11.89 0.58
C ASP A 624 -12.90 -13.03 -0.38
N GLU A 625 -13.81 -13.97 -0.52
CA GLU A 625 -13.70 -15.15 -1.39
C GLU A 625 -13.88 -14.84 -2.89
N ARG A 626 -14.15 -13.57 -3.26
CA ARG A 626 -14.35 -13.21 -4.67
C ARG A 626 -13.04 -13.30 -5.44
N LEU A 627 -13.09 -13.83 -6.64
CA LEU A 627 -11.97 -13.85 -7.59
C LEU A 627 -11.58 -12.42 -8.06
N PHE A 628 -10.36 -12.24 -8.54
CA PHE A 628 -9.87 -10.95 -9.04
C PHE A 628 -10.83 -10.27 -10.03
N TRP A 629 -11.32 -11.00 -11.03
CA TRP A 629 -12.24 -10.45 -12.02
C TRP A 629 -13.56 -9.96 -11.41
N GLN A 630 -14.08 -10.65 -10.40
CA GLN A 630 -15.32 -10.25 -9.71
C GLN A 630 -15.10 -8.92 -8.96
N ARG A 631 -13.98 -8.79 -8.27
CA ARG A 631 -13.64 -7.55 -7.57
C ARG A 631 -13.41 -6.38 -8.52
N ALA A 632 -12.72 -6.61 -9.65
CA ALA A 632 -12.50 -5.60 -10.67
C ALA A 632 -13.83 -5.10 -11.25
N GLU A 633 -14.75 -6.02 -11.59
CA GLU A 633 -16.08 -5.65 -12.07
C GLU A 633 -16.88 -4.88 -11.02
N ASP A 634 -16.90 -5.36 -9.77
CA ASP A 634 -17.66 -4.71 -8.69
C ASP A 634 -17.15 -3.29 -8.44
N ARG A 635 -15.83 -3.06 -8.48
CA ARG A 635 -15.25 -1.71 -8.37
C ARG A 635 -15.66 -0.82 -9.53
N ASN A 636 -15.54 -1.30 -10.75
CA ASN A 636 -15.91 -0.51 -11.92
C ASN A 636 -17.42 -0.20 -11.95
N ARG A 637 -18.28 -1.10 -11.48
CA ARG A 637 -19.71 -0.86 -11.29
C ARG A 637 -20.00 0.10 -10.15
N ALA A 638 -19.25 0.01 -9.06
CA ALA A 638 -19.38 0.93 -7.93
C ALA A 638 -19.05 2.37 -8.36
N THR A 639 -17.97 2.57 -9.13
CA THR A 639 -17.63 3.87 -9.72
C THR A 639 -18.74 4.41 -10.59
N ALA A 640 -19.28 3.60 -11.50
CA ALA A 640 -20.42 3.99 -12.34
C ALA A 640 -21.67 4.36 -11.52
N SER A 641 -21.97 3.59 -10.47
CA SER A 641 -23.10 3.87 -9.57
C SER A 641 -22.93 5.18 -8.79
N LEU A 642 -21.69 5.55 -8.44
CA LEU A 642 -21.43 6.85 -7.79
C LEU A 642 -21.70 8.01 -8.75
N TYR A 643 -21.28 7.93 -10.01
CA TYR A 643 -21.56 8.95 -11.02
C TYR A 643 -23.08 9.11 -11.23
N ASP A 644 -23.84 8.01 -11.29
CA ASP A 644 -25.30 8.03 -11.38
C ASP A 644 -25.95 8.71 -10.16
N LYS A 645 -25.51 8.37 -8.94
CA LYS A 645 -25.99 9.00 -7.70
C LYS A 645 -25.73 10.51 -7.64
N LEU A 646 -24.64 10.97 -8.26
CA LEU A 646 -24.33 12.40 -8.38
C LEU A 646 -25.21 13.11 -9.43
N GLY A 647 -26.01 12.36 -10.20
CA GLY A 647 -26.93 12.88 -11.22
C GLY A 647 -26.30 12.97 -12.60
N LEU A 648 -25.18 12.29 -12.84
CA LEU A 648 -24.57 12.13 -14.16
C LEU A 648 -25.16 10.92 -14.90
N ALA A 649 -24.63 10.58 -16.07
CA ALA A 649 -25.17 9.49 -16.86
C ALA A 649 -24.95 8.12 -16.20
N CYS A 650 -25.96 7.25 -16.31
CA CYS A 650 -25.89 5.88 -15.84
C CYS A 650 -25.12 5.00 -16.84
N TYR A 651 -24.05 4.37 -16.38
CA TYR A 651 -23.23 3.42 -17.15
C TYR A 651 -23.16 2.07 -16.43
N GLU A 652 -22.89 0.99 -17.19
CA GLU A 652 -22.72 -0.36 -16.63
C GLU A 652 -21.51 -0.45 -15.69
N ALA A 653 -20.38 0.10 -16.12
CA ALA A 653 -19.13 0.13 -15.38
C ALA A 653 -18.23 1.26 -15.88
N MET A 654 -17.27 1.67 -15.09
CA MET A 654 -16.32 2.73 -15.46
C MET A 654 -14.91 2.39 -14.93
N GLU A 655 -13.90 2.56 -15.78
CA GLU A 655 -12.49 2.55 -15.38
C GLU A 655 -12.01 3.98 -15.13
N ALA A 656 -11.31 4.21 -14.05
CA ALA A 656 -10.97 5.53 -13.55
C ALA A 656 -9.46 5.78 -13.48
N PHE A 657 -9.05 7.02 -13.79
CA PHE A 657 -7.66 7.43 -13.88
C PHE A 657 -7.45 8.81 -13.24
N VAL A 658 -6.27 8.97 -12.62
CA VAL A 658 -5.78 10.24 -12.09
C VAL A 658 -4.50 10.59 -12.83
N GLU A 659 -4.35 11.85 -13.28
CA GLU A 659 -3.14 12.30 -13.94
C GLU A 659 -2.05 12.57 -12.88
N TYR A 660 -0.88 11.96 -13.07
CA TYR A 660 0.27 12.29 -12.26
C TYR A 660 0.90 13.58 -12.77
N LYS A 661 0.91 14.61 -11.94
CA LYS A 661 1.60 15.88 -12.18
C LYS A 661 2.69 16.03 -11.13
N PRO A 662 3.96 15.96 -11.51
CA PRO A 662 5.03 16.17 -10.55
C PRO A 662 4.91 17.56 -9.90
N LEU A 663 5.17 17.64 -8.60
CA LEU A 663 5.16 18.88 -7.82
C LEU A 663 6.22 19.87 -8.31
#